data_3ecddd7330ab010cb9d7f962705b84af
#
_entry.id   3ecddd7330ab010cb9d7f962705b84af
#
_cell.length_a   1.000
_cell.length_b   1.000
_cell.length_c   1.000
_cell.angle_alpha   90.00
_cell.angle_beta   90.00
_cell.angle_gamma   90.00
#
_symmetry.space_group_name_H-M   'P 1'
#
loop_
_entity.id
_entity.type
_entity.pdbx_description
1 polymer ?
#
loop_
_entity_poly.entity_id
_entity_poly.type
_entity_poly.pdbx_seq_one_letter_code
_entity_poly.pdbx_strand_id
1 'polypeptide(L)'
;MSRFCFALAFLAIFASAAAAQDASATSVASASQAQTAPVRQPAAGSQTVIRQTELRFHPVNESIIEAQTYLYYIQTPISRPGENVWVPYTDQTEDSLRADFKRLWATNFLDNLWIETLDQPFPNGVMGKHVIYHMEERPRVKIVDYTGSTKVERTKVDEKLKELGIQLRLDSFLDQSVVKRVAGIVKDLMAEKGYEFAEVTPSVEPLPAGAKLVKVNFDVKEGPQVKVRSINFNGNQDISDRALGRQMKGTKAHGWLSFITGKGKYQEAKFEEDAEKIVEYYRNKGYITARVGTPEIKVLQDSADGEVRWVQLDVPIDEGERFKVGDLAFEGNKVVKTEFLQPLFKLKKGDWYSDKPIRNGLIKSREIYGQGGYFEFTGFPDLEPQEAATGPVAGPKEPTVNVTMRLTEGEQYFVNRLTFVGNTTTRDNVIRREVRLFEGGTFNTEALKYSIKRLNQLGYFKPLEEGQGVDVQKTPNEKNKVDVTLKLEEQNRNQLTFGAGVSQFEGFFGQLSFQTSNFLGRGEALTVSLQVGSRSEQYQVAFSEPFLFDRNITGGVDVYRRTLRYIDQFTQQATGGNLTGGFPLAGFSRMFIMYSYEAVKVSDLNPVFYAPELVQRNPYLRDSLLLGQGGQRTISKVTPSFVHNTVDNPIFPNSGKRFTLSMDFAGIGGNTNFLKPRIEYAQFKPLNRRMSVGFRTQVDYIRPYASTTTLPITETLYLGGEYTIRGFDIRSIGPRDPEGTGLVLGGNKSLLFNAEYLINIAGPVRLVLFYDTGQVRDIGQSFAWKEDVTETIDPGLPVIFDRDTTTRLTDPNAPPKFQRVIGQTTAFKTSTGAEIRFFMPVLNVPFRLIFAYNPYRFGVLDNSLRPAQKFTFKFAVGSTF
;
A
#
# COMPACT_ATOMS: atom_id res chain seq x y z
N MET A 1 47.95 -4.90 -15.96
CA MET A 1 47.90 -6.34 -16.18
C MET A 1 48.08 -7.05 -14.85
N SER A 2 47.34 -8.05 -14.57
CA SER A 2 47.25 -8.79 -13.28
C SER A 2 46.35 -8.15 -12.23
N ARG A 3 45.06 -8.45 -12.29
CA ARG A 3 44.03 -8.64 -11.25
C ARG A 3 42.63 -8.68 -11.87
N PHE A 4 42.43 -9.65 -12.73
CA PHE A 4 41.10 -10.00 -13.26
C PHE A 4 41.07 -11.54 -13.37
N CYS A 5 40.91 -12.21 -12.23
CA CYS A 5 40.63 -13.64 -12.18
C CYS A 5 40.19 -13.99 -10.74
N PHE A 6 38.98 -13.59 -10.37
CA PHE A 6 38.25 -14.20 -9.25
C PHE A 6 36.80 -13.74 -9.25
N ALA A 7 36.05 -14.07 -10.29
CA ALA A 7 34.60 -13.90 -10.30
C ALA A 7 33.95 -14.69 -11.44
N LEU A 8 34.31 -15.98 -11.59
CA LEU A 8 33.64 -16.88 -12.55
C LEU A 8 33.78 -18.34 -12.08
N ALA A 9 33.27 -18.61 -10.89
CA ALA A 9 33.20 -20.00 -10.38
C ALA A 9 31.96 -20.16 -9.43
N PHE A 10 30.77 -19.73 -9.87
CA PHE A 10 29.51 -20.09 -9.20
C PHE A 10 28.34 -20.05 -10.18
N LEU A 11 28.52 -20.65 -11.36
CA LEU A 11 27.41 -20.85 -12.32
C LEU A 11 27.64 -22.10 -13.18
N ALA A 12 27.82 -23.23 -12.56
CA ALA A 12 27.89 -24.52 -13.28
C ALA A 12 27.59 -25.68 -12.32
N ILE A 13 26.41 -25.70 -11.73
CA ILE A 13 25.77 -26.92 -11.19
C ILE A 13 24.27 -26.67 -11.28
N PHE A 14 23.68 -27.01 -12.43
CA PHE A 14 22.29 -27.37 -12.65
C PHE A 14 22.05 -27.49 -14.15
N ALA A 15 22.71 -28.43 -14.79
CA ALA A 15 22.36 -28.87 -16.13
C ALA A 15 22.86 -30.31 -16.34
N SER A 16 22.16 -31.27 -15.77
CA SER A 16 22.22 -32.63 -16.25
C SER A 16 21.13 -33.45 -15.57
N ALA A 17 19.98 -33.59 -16.18
CA ALA A 17 19.07 -34.76 -16.12
C ALA A 17 17.82 -34.46 -16.96
N ALA A 18 17.97 -34.53 -18.26
CA ALA A 18 16.85 -34.71 -19.16
C ALA A 18 17.41 -35.30 -20.49
N ALA A 19 17.61 -36.58 -20.48
CA ALA A 19 17.77 -37.32 -21.72
C ALA A 19 17.30 -38.76 -21.49
N ALA A 20 16.45 -39.21 -22.38
CA ALA A 20 16.07 -40.55 -22.73
C ALA A 20 14.95 -41.20 -21.89
N GLN A 21 13.76 -41.28 -22.47
CA GLN A 21 13.40 -42.53 -23.16
C GLN A 21 12.12 -42.36 -23.99
N ASP A 22 12.32 -42.20 -25.30
CA ASP A 22 11.36 -42.65 -26.29
C ASP A 22 11.38 -44.17 -26.24
N ALA A 23 10.25 -44.79 -26.00
CA ALA A 23 10.02 -46.22 -26.23
C ALA A 23 8.74 -46.36 -27.00
N SER A 24 8.97 -46.58 -28.27
CA SER A 24 8.05 -47.02 -29.32
C SER A 24 6.97 -47.99 -28.88
N ALA A 25 5.74 -47.63 -29.19
CA ALA A 25 4.62 -48.55 -29.26
C ALA A 25 4.85 -49.56 -30.38
N THR A 26 5.05 -50.81 -30.04
CA THR A 26 4.95 -51.93 -30.98
C THR A 26 3.67 -52.66 -30.67
N SER A 27 2.70 -52.56 -31.56
CA SER A 27 1.52 -53.42 -31.64
C SER A 27 1.94 -54.83 -31.95
N VAL A 28 1.69 -55.76 -31.04
CA VAL A 28 1.70 -57.17 -31.36
C VAL A 28 0.29 -57.69 -31.11
N ALA A 29 -0.43 -57.78 -32.19
CA ALA A 29 -1.60 -58.64 -32.28
C ALA A 29 -1.09 -60.07 -32.34
N SER A 30 -1.18 -60.80 -31.25
CA SER A 30 -1.04 -62.24 -31.22
C SER A 30 -2.36 -62.86 -30.76
N ALA A 31 -3.11 -63.34 -31.69
CA ALA A 31 -4.22 -64.24 -31.43
C ALA A 31 -3.65 -65.56 -30.80
N SER A 32 -3.65 -65.56 -29.48
CA SER A 32 -3.43 -66.78 -28.72
C SER A 32 -4.79 -67.45 -28.51
N GLN A 33 -5.00 -68.57 -29.11
CA GLN A 33 -6.09 -69.49 -28.77
C GLN A 33 -5.98 -69.81 -27.28
N ALA A 34 -6.84 -69.17 -26.50
CA ALA A 34 -7.01 -69.52 -25.10
C ALA A 34 -7.65 -70.90 -25.01
N GLN A 35 -6.86 -71.88 -24.65
CA GLN A 35 -7.42 -73.15 -24.12
C GLN A 35 -8.30 -72.76 -22.92
N THR A 36 -9.62 -73.00 -23.06
CA THR A 36 -10.60 -72.89 -22.00
C THR A 36 -10.26 -73.84 -20.87
N ALA A 37 -9.57 -73.33 -19.84
CA ALA A 37 -9.50 -74.04 -18.57
C ALA A 37 -10.94 -74.26 -18.08
N PRO A 38 -11.24 -75.47 -17.52
CA PRO A 38 -12.57 -75.77 -17.06
C PRO A 38 -13.05 -74.67 -16.10
N VAL A 39 -14.15 -74.01 -16.44
CA VAL A 39 -14.78 -73.00 -15.59
C VAL A 39 -15.16 -73.70 -14.30
N ARG A 40 -14.44 -73.41 -13.20
CA ARG A 40 -14.77 -73.93 -11.87
C ARG A 40 -16.16 -73.47 -11.53
N GLN A 41 -17.03 -74.30 -11.07
CA GLN A 41 -18.41 -74.02 -10.76
C GLN A 41 -18.64 -74.15 -9.26
N PRO A 42 -19.59 -73.37 -8.68
CA PRO A 42 -19.97 -73.58 -7.30
C PRO A 42 -20.54 -74.94 -7.07
N ALA A 43 -20.49 -75.50 -5.86
CA ALA A 43 -21.03 -76.83 -5.54
C ALA A 43 -22.51 -76.93 -5.91
N ALA A 44 -22.95 -78.10 -6.50
CA ALA A 44 -24.34 -78.27 -6.85
C ALA A 44 -25.25 -78.17 -5.62
N GLY A 45 -26.34 -77.38 -5.71
CA GLY A 45 -27.22 -77.04 -4.58
C GLY A 45 -26.80 -75.87 -3.74
N SER A 46 -25.72 -75.15 -4.09
CA SER A 46 -25.34 -73.85 -3.43
C SER A 46 -26.43 -72.78 -3.65
N GLN A 47 -26.54 -71.82 -2.69
CA GLN A 47 -27.36 -70.64 -2.84
C GLN A 47 -26.91 -69.77 -4.03
N THR A 48 -27.74 -68.88 -4.49
CA THR A 48 -27.38 -67.92 -5.54
C THR A 48 -26.09 -67.17 -5.15
N VAL A 49 -25.13 -67.11 -6.10
CA VAL A 49 -23.80 -66.57 -5.86
C VAL A 49 -23.50 -65.43 -6.86
N ILE A 50 -22.63 -64.52 -6.50
CA ILE A 50 -22.08 -63.53 -7.44
C ILE A 50 -21.16 -64.32 -8.41
N ARG A 51 -21.50 -64.32 -9.66
CA ARG A 51 -20.69 -65.00 -10.71
C ARG A 51 -19.59 -64.11 -11.21
N GLN A 52 -19.91 -62.84 -11.46
CA GLN A 52 -19.00 -61.86 -12.02
C GLN A 52 -19.38 -60.48 -11.56
N THR A 53 -18.37 -59.60 -11.32
CA THR A 53 -18.55 -58.16 -11.10
C THR A 53 -17.85 -57.42 -12.23
N GLU A 54 -18.54 -56.51 -12.87
CA GLU A 54 -18.07 -55.76 -14.02
C GLU A 54 -18.23 -54.27 -13.76
N LEU A 55 -17.25 -53.49 -14.16
CA LEU A 55 -17.33 -52.02 -14.24
C LEU A 55 -17.57 -51.67 -15.70
N ARG A 56 -18.67 -50.96 -15.99
CA ARG A 56 -19.02 -50.57 -17.35
C ARG A 56 -19.15 -49.07 -17.42
N PHE A 57 -18.24 -48.48 -18.18
CA PHE A 57 -18.24 -47.01 -18.38
C PHE A 57 -19.10 -46.62 -19.58
N HIS A 58 -19.75 -45.48 -19.49
CA HIS A 58 -20.58 -44.88 -20.53
C HIS A 58 -20.09 -43.48 -20.88
N PRO A 59 -19.81 -43.16 -22.17
CA PRO A 59 -19.72 -44.10 -23.31
C PRO A 59 -18.65 -45.19 -23.16
N VAL A 60 -18.77 -46.24 -23.88
CA VAL A 60 -17.85 -47.38 -23.80
C VAL A 60 -16.42 -46.95 -24.15
N ASN A 61 -15.47 -47.33 -23.34
CA ASN A 61 -14.05 -46.99 -23.44
C ASN A 61 -13.66 -45.51 -23.21
N GLU A 62 -14.52 -44.71 -22.62
CA GLU A 62 -14.27 -43.30 -22.31
C GLU A 62 -14.15 -43.08 -20.81
N SER A 63 -13.23 -43.77 -20.14
CA SER A 63 -12.89 -43.52 -18.74
C SER A 63 -11.60 -42.71 -18.62
N ILE A 64 -11.62 -41.70 -17.77
CA ILE A 64 -10.45 -40.86 -17.43
C ILE A 64 -9.77 -41.39 -16.20
N ILE A 65 -10.51 -42.03 -15.30
CA ILE A 65 -10.04 -42.53 -14.02
C ILE A 65 -9.77 -44.03 -14.18
N GLU A 66 -8.62 -44.50 -13.70
CA GLU A 66 -8.28 -45.91 -13.73
C GLU A 66 -9.32 -46.76 -12.98
N ALA A 67 -9.75 -47.84 -13.57
CA ALA A 67 -10.75 -48.76 -13.01
C ALA A 67 -10.40 -49.21 -11.57
N GLN A 68 -9.10 -49.34 -11.27
CA GLN A 68 -8.63 -49.70 -9.93
C GLN A 68 -9.04 -48.66 -8.86
N THR A 69 -9.15 -47.39 -9.21
CA THR A 69 -9.60 -46.34 -8.31
C THR A 69 -11.04 -46.55 -7.87
N TYR A 70 -11.91 -46.96 -8.80
CA TYR A 70 -13.30 -47.27 -8.48
C TYR A 70 -13.43 -48.56 -7.67
N LEU A 71 -12.60 -49.58 -7.96
CA LEU A 71 -12.55 -50.83 -7.18
C LEU A 71 -12.18 -50.59 -5.72
N TYR A 72 -11.40 -49.54 -5.40
CA TYR A 72 -11.09 -49.19 -4.03
C TYR A 72 -12.33 -48.77 -3.22
N TYR A 73 -13.33 -48.15 -3.86
CA TYR A 73 -14.58 -47.75 -3.23
C TYR A 73 -15.63 -48.83 -3.18
N ILE A 74 -15.48 -49.94 -3.97
CA ILE A 74 -16.35 -51.09 -3.97
C ILE A 74 -15.88 -52.05 -2.88
N GLN A 75 -16.70 -52.21 -1.86
CA GLN A 75 -16.43 -53.08 -0.74
C GLN A 75 -17.23 -54.38 -0.77
N THR A 76 -18.15 -54.49 -1.73
CA THR A 76 -18.86 -55.77 -1.95
C THR A 76 -17.87 -56.83 -2.31
N PRO A 77 -17.84 -57.97 -1.60
CA PRO A 77 -16.90 -59.02 -1.88
C PRO A 77 -17.05 -59.57 -3.32
N ILE A 78 -15.91 -59.82 -3.97
CA ILE A 78 -15.88 -60.33 -5.34
C ILE A 78 -15.58 -61.81 -5.32
N SER A 79 -16.36 -62.60 -6.07
CA SER A 79 -16.09 -64.03 -6.25
C SER A 79 -14.79 -64.23 -7.02
N ARG A 80 -14.01 -65.23 -6.61
CA ARG A 80 -12.75 -65.61 -7.24
C ARG A 80 -12.84 -67.00 -7.81
N PRO A 81 -13.35 -67.20 -9.03
CA PRO A 81 -13.51 -68.52 -9.62
C PRO A 81 -12.23 -69.32 -9.70
N GLY A 82 -11.06 -68.64 -9.91
CA GLY A 82 -9.75 -69.33 -9.95
C GLY A 82 -9.36 -70.00 -8.64
N GLU A 83 -9.82 -69.48 -7.49
CA GLU A 83 -9.57 -70.02 -6.16
C GLU A 83 -10.75 -70.81 -5.60
N ASN A 84 -11.79 -71.05 -6.42
CA ASN A 84 -13.05 -71.71 -6.05
C ASN A 84 -13.78 -70.99 -4.88
N VAL A 85 -13.64 -69.66 -4.73
CA VAL A 85 -14.29 -68.84 -3.72
C VAL A 85 -15.50 -68.15 -4.36
N TRP A 86 -16.69 -68.46 -3.87
CA TRP A 86 -17.95 -67.94 -4.36
C TRP A 86 -18.64 -67.15 -3.25
N VAL A 87 -19.02 -65.93 -3.56
CA VAL A 87 -19.72 -65.04 -2.63
C VAL A 87 -21.24 -65.24 -2.77
N PRO A 88 -21.95 -65.61 -1.69
CA PRO A 88 -23.40 -65.75 -1.73
C PRO A 88 -24.08 -64.42 -2.06
N TYR A 89 -25.10 -64.46 -2.87
CA TYR A 89 -25.95 -63.29 -3.11
C TYR A 89 -27.15 -63.34 -2.15
N THR A 90 -27.14 -62.50 -1.16
CA THR A 90 -28.11 -62.40 -0.06
C THR A 90 -28.56 -60.94 0.12
N ASP A 91 -29.58 -60.71 0.96
CA ASP A 91 -30.02 -59.37 1.33
C ASP A 91 -28.86 -58.51 1.84
N GLN A 92 -27.94 -59.09 2.59
CA GLN A 92 -26.74 -58.44 3.08
C GLN A 92 -25.82 -57.99 1.92
N THR A 93 -25.78 -58.77 0.82
CA THR A 93 -25.04 -58.39 -0.39
C THR A 93 -25.72 -57.21 -1.09
N GLU A 94 -27.04 -57.18 -1.14
CA GLU A 94 -27.78 -56.05 -1.69
C GLU A 94 -27.53 -54.77 -0.87
N ASP A 95 -27.52 -54.88 0.46
CA ASP A 95 -27.17 -53.73 1.31
C ASP A 95 -25.75 -53.25 1.09
N SER A 96 -24.82 -54.16 0.84
CA SER A 96 -23.44 -53.83 0.47
C SER A 96 -23.37 -53.10 -0.88
N LEU A 97 -24.12 -53.56 -1.88
CA LEU A 97 -24.23 -52.86 -3.19
C LEU A 97 -24.82 -51.47 -3.05
N ARG A 98 -25.83 -51.30 -2.23
CA ARG A 98 -26.39 -49.98 -1.91
C ARG A 98 -25.37 -49.05 -1.19
N ALA A 99 -24.56 -49.63 -0.34
CA ALA A 99 -23.49 -48.92 0.33
C ALA A 99 -22.38 -48.53 -0.65
N ASP A 100 -22.01 -49.40 -1.58
CA ASP A 100 -21.07 -49.10 -2.66
C ASP A 100 -21.58 -48.00 -3.56
N PHE A 101 -22.85 -48.01 -3.92
CA PHE A 101 -23.48 -46.95 -4.68
C PHE A 101 -23.27 -45.60 -3.98
N LYS A 102 -23.57 -45.53 -2.67
CA LYS A 102 -23.40 -44.26 -1.88
C LYS A 102 -21.95 -43.84 -1.83
N ARG A 103 -21.00 -44.74 -1.66
CA ARG A 103 -19.55 -44.44 -1.61
C ARG A 103 -19.06 -43.93 -2.94
N LEU A 104 -19.41 -44.63 -4.05
CA LEU A 104 -19.03 -44.19 -5.40
C LEU A 104 -19.63 -42.86 -5.75
N TRP A 105 -20.88 -42.60 -5.40
CA TRP A 105 -21.56 -41.33 -5.62
C TRP A 105 -20.93 -40.19 -4.82
N ALA A 106 -20.54 -40.44 -3.59
CA ALA A 106 -19.90 -39.50 -2.71
C ALA A 106 -18.52 -39.03 -3.21
N THR A 107 -17.87 -39.78 -4.14
CA THR A 107 -16.60 -39.35 -4.74
C THR A 107 -16.71 -38.10 -5.61
N ASN A 108 -17.90 -37.72 -6.05
CA ASN A 108 -18.17 -36.68 -7.03
C ASN A 108 -17.49 -36.90 -8.41
N PHE A 109 -17.04 -38.10 -8.71
CA PHE A 109 -16.43 -38.45 -10.00
C PHE A 109 -17.46 -38.69 -11.11
N LEU A 110 -18.69 -39.03 -10.72
CA LEU A 110 -19.72 -39.55 -11.60
C LEU A 110 -20.87 -38.57 -11.79
N ASP A 111 -21.35 -38.45 -13.01
CA ASP A 111 -22.59 -37.77 -13.38
C ASP A 111 -23.78 -38.70 -13.29
N ASN A 112 -23.54 -40.00 -13.55
CA ASN A 112 -24.57 -41.01 -13.44
C ASN A 112 -23.97 -42.34 -12.93
N LEU A 113 -24.75 -43.07 -12.14
CA LEU A 113 -24.38 -44.37 -11.57
C LEU A 113 -25.64 -45.21 -11.36
N TRP A 114 -25.61 -46.46 -11.88
CA TRP A 114 -26.62 -47.45 -11.51
C TRP A 114 -25.96 -48.80 -11.44
N ILE A 115 -26.56 -49.70 -10.66
CA ILE A 115 -26.08 -51.07 -10.52
C ILE A 115 -27.14 -52.01 -11.07
N GLU A 116 -26.72 -52.81 -12.03
CA GLU A 116 -27.59 -53.83 -12.67
C GLU A 116 -27.16 -55.22 -12.24
N THR A 117 -28.11 -56.08 -11.99
CA THR A 117 -27.84 -57.49 -11.66
C THR A 117 -28.56 -58.37 -12.65
N LEU A 118 -27.80 -59.18 -13.41
CA LEU A 118 -28.31 -60.10 -14.41
C LEU A 118 -28.18 -61.55 -13.96
N ASP A 119 -29.23 -62.36 -14.22
CA ASP A 119 -29.21 -63.75 -13.92
C ASP A 119 -28.39 -64.57 -14.97
N GLN A 120 -27.39 -65.26 -14.54
CA GLN A 120 -26.50 -66.08 -15.38
C GLN A 120 -26.31 -67.45 -14.74
N PRO A 121 -27.20 -68.40 -14.97
CA PRO A 121 -27.12 -69.71 -14.34
C PRO A 121 -25.84 -70.46 -14.79
N PHE A 122 -25.33 -71.27 -13.89
CA PHE A 122 -24.24 -72.20 -14.17
C PHE A 122 -24.77 -73.50 -14.79
N PRO A 123 -23.94 -74.21 -15.56
CA PRO A 123 -24.35 -75.52 -16.16
C PRO A 123 -24.84 -76.52 -15.16
N ASN A 124 -24.44 -76.46 -13.90
CA ASN A 124 -24.84 -77.30 -12.79
C ASN A 124 -26.16 -76.95 -12.10
N GLY A 125 -26.86 -75.91 -12.64
CA GLY A 125 -28.17 -75.50 -12.14
C GLY A 125 -28.09 -74.47 -11.01
N VAL A 126 -26.91 -74.07 -10.53
CA VAL A 126 -26.76 -73.00 -9.54
C VAL A 126 -26.96 -71.68 -10.21
N MET A 127 -27.76 -70.81 -9.55
CA MET A 127 -28.01 -69.47 -10.07
C MET A 127 -26.78 -68.55 -9.78
N GLY A 128 -26.23 -67.92 -10.82
CA GLY A 128 -25.17 -66.88 -10.72
C GLY A 128 -25.79 -65.54 -11.00
N LYS A 129 -25.33 -64.54 -10.26
CA LYS A 129 -25.66 -63.14 -10.52
C LYS A 129 -24.43 -62.41 -11.13
N HIS A 130 -24.61 -61.76 -12.26
CA HIS A 130 -23.63 -60.83 -12.83
C HIS A 130 -23.98 -59.44 -12.35
N VAL A 131 -23.10 -58.82 -11.56
CA VAL A 131 -23.27 -57.47 -11.02
C VAL A 131 -22.51 -56.52 -11.91
N ILE A 132 -23.19 -55.56 -12.49
CA ILE A 132 -22.61 -54.56 -13.39
C ILE A 132 -22.79 -53.18 -12.75
N TYR A 133 -21.66 -52.51 -12.49
CA TYR A 133 -21.67 -51.10 -12.08
C TYR A 133 -21.56 -50.23 -13.34
N HIS A 134 -22.63 -49.65 -13.74
CA HIS A 134 -22.67 -48.69 -14.83
C HIS A 134 -22.30 -47.32 -14.33
N MET A 135 -21.25 -46.77 -14.88
CA MET A 135 -20.69 -45.48 -14.44
C MET A 135 -20.58 -44.51 -15.60
N GLU A 136 -21.03 -43.32 -15.40
CA GLU A 136 -20.83 -42.20 -16.30
C GLU A 136 -20.01 -41.14 -15.60
N GLU A 137 -18.74 -40.95 -16.01
CA GLU A 137 -17.82 -39.99 -15.41
C GLU A 137 -18.18 -38.56 -15.77
N ARG A 138 -17.94 -37.64 -14.83
CA ARG A 138 -18.05 -36.23 -15.07
C ARG A 138 -16.97 -35.77 -16.03
N PRO A 139 -17.31 -34.88 -17.00
CA PRO A 139 -16.29 -34.30 -17.85
C PRO A 139 -15.30 -33.45 -17.06
N ARG A 140 -14.06 -33.39 -17.55
CA ARG A 140 -13.01 -32.51 -16.98
C ARG A 140 -12.80 -31.26 -17.81
N VAL A 141 -12.68 -30.16 -17.16
CA VAL A 141 -12.42 -28.86 -17.78
C VAL A 141 -10.96 -28.75 -18.19
N LYS A 142 -10.69 -28.79 -19.50
CA LYS A 142 -9.31 -28.64 -20.03
C LYS A 142 -9.00 -27.24 -20.48
N ILE A 143 -9.98 -26.53 -21.02
CA ILE A 143 -9.84 -25.18 -21.54
C ILE A 143 -10.98 -24.33 -20.98
N VAL A 144 -10.62 -23.15 -20.49
CA VAL A 144 -11.58 -22.09 -20.17
C VAL A 144 -11.27 -20.90 -21.06
N ASP A 145 -12.26 -20.45 -21.82
CA ASP A 145 -12.11 -19.36 -22.77
C ASP A 145 -13.23 -18.33 -22.61
N TYR A 146 -12.90 -17.09 -23.00
CA TYR A 146 -13.83 -15.96 -22.98
C TYR A 146 -13.86 -15.38 -24.39
N THR A 147 -14.97 -15.51 -25.07
CA THR A 147 -15.12 -15.06 -26.46
C THR A 147 -16.14 -13.92 -26.59
N GLY A 148 -16.15 -13.25 -27.72
CA GLY A 148 -17.13 -12.22 -28.03
C GLY A 148 -16.80 -10.82 -27.50
N SER A 149 -15.83 -10.68 -26.56
CA SER A 149 -15.42 -9.38 -26.03
C SER A 149 -13.93 -9.29 -25.80
N THR A 150 -13.33 -8.16 -26.21
CA THR A 150 -11.95 -7.78 -25.88
C THR A 150 -11.83 -7.04 -24.53
N LYS A 151 -12.97 -6.72 -23.92
CA LYS A 151 -13.04 -5.98 -22.65
C LYS A 151 -12.88 -6.87 -21.43
N VAL A 152 -13.10 -8.19 -21.60
CA VAL A 152 -12.88 -9.17 -20.53
C VAL A 152 -11.41 -9.51 -20.43
N GLU A 153 -10.78 -9.08 -19.36
CA GLU A 153 -9.39 -9.42 -19.05
C GLU A 153 -9.38 -10.70 -18.18
N ARG A 154 -8.87 -11.80 -18.73
CA ARG A 154 -8.80 -13.09 -18.03
C ARG A 154 -8.17 -12.98 -16.65
N THR A 155 -7.11 -12.19 -16.52
CA THR A 155 -6.44 -11.96 -15.23
C THR A 155 -7.36 -11.37 -14.17
N LYS A 156 -8.26 -10.44 -14.55
CA LYS A 156 -9.23 -9.84 -13.62
C LYS A 156 -10.33 -10.82 -13.23
N VAL A 157 -10.74 -11.67 -14.16
CA VAL A 157 -11.70 -12.75 -13.85
C VAL A 157 -11.06 -13.71 -12.84
N ASP A 158 -9.82 -14.15 -13.09
CA ASP A 158 -9.09 -15.06 -12.20
C ASP A 158 -8.86 -14.44 -10.81
N GLU A 159 -8.52 -13.14 -10.73
CA GLU A 159 -8.39 -12.40 -9.47
C GLU A 159 -9.71 -12.38 -8.70
N LYS A 160 -10.81 -12.08 -9.37
CA LYS A 160 -12.14 -12.01 -8.74
C LYS A 160 -12.64 -13.39 -8.28
N LEU A 161 -12.38 -14.44 -9.07
CA LEU A 161 -12.68 -15.81 -8.69
C LEU A 161 -11.89 -16.22 -7.44
N LYS A 162 -10.60 -15.86 -7.38
CA LYS A 162 -9.76 -16.12 -6.22
C LYS A 162 -10.23 -15.36 -4.97
N GLU A 163 -10.63 -14.10 -5.12
CA GLU A 163 -11.19 -13.27 -4.04
C GLU A 163 -12.45 -13.90 -3.44
N LEU A 164 -13.31 -14.44 -4.28
CA LEU A 164 -14.57 -15.07 -3.89
C LEU A 164 -14.42 -16.55 -3.47
N GLY A 165 -13.19 -17.09 -3.51
CA GLY A 165 -12.93 -18.49 -3.17
C GLY A 165 -13.50 -19.49 -4.18
N ILE A 166 -13.87 -19.03 -5.37
CA ILE A 166 -14.42 -19.87 -6.45
C ILE A 166 -13.26 -20.38 -7.30
N GLN A 167 -13.20 -21.70 -7.49
CA GLN A 167 -12.12 -22.32 -8.26
C GLN A 167 -12.70 -23.06 -9.47
N LEU A 168 -12.49 -22.51 -10.65
CA LEU A 168 -12.64 -23.22 -11.91
C LEU A 168 -11.23 -23.63 -12.37
N ARG A 169 -10.74 -24.73 -11.81
CA ARG A 169 -9.37 -25.22 -12.09
C ARG A 169 -9.35 -26.02 -13.38
N LEU A 170 -8.30 -25.85 -14.16
CA LEU A 170 -7.98 -26.75 -15.25
C LEU A 170 -7.76 -28.15 -14.68
N ASP A 171 -8.19 -29.16 -15.43
CA ASP A 171 -8.19 -30.57 -15.07
C ASP A 171 -9.09 -30.94 -13.86
N SER A 172 -9.98 -30.04 -13.40
CA SER A 172 -11.04 -30.37 -12.44
C SER A 172 -12.31 -30.87 -13.13
N PHE A 173 -13.17 -31.56 -12.37
CA PHE A 173 -14.48 -31.95 -12.87
C PHE A 173 -15.37 -30.76 -13.16
N LEU A 174 -16.15 -30.83 -14.20
CA LEU A 174 -17.12 -29.81 -14.56
C LEU A 174 -18.22 -29.70 -13.50
N ASP A 175 -18.40 -28.53 -12.92
CA ASP A 175 -19.53 -28.19 -12.06
C ASP A 175 -20.35 -27.08 -12.72
N GLN A 176 -21.55 -27.42 -13.15
CA GLN A 176 -22.48 -26.50 -13.81
C GLN A 176 -22.83 -25.29 -12.91
N SER A 177 -22.86 -25.48 -11.59
CA SER A 177 -23.13 -24.39 -10.64
C SER A 177 -21.97 -23.39 -10.59
N VAL A 178 -20.74 -23.87 -10.67
CA VAL A 178 -19.53 -23.02 -10.76
C VAL A 178 -19.53 -22.30 -12.10
N VAL A 179 -19.83 -22.96 -13.21
CA VAL A 179 -19.89 -22.33 -14.54
C VAL A 179 -20.90 -21.18 -14.55
N LYS A 180 -22.11 -21.37 -13.99
CA LYS A 180 -23.12 -20.31 -13.90
C LYS A 180 -22.67 -19.15 -13.02
N ARG A 181 -21.99 -19.42 -11.89
CA ARG A 181 -21.44 -18.37 -11.03
C ARG A 181 -20.33 -17.58 -11.73
N VAL A 182 -19.46 -18.26 -12.49
CA VAL A 182 -18.41 -17.58 -13.28
C VAL A 182 -19.05 -16.68 -14.35
N ALA A 183 -20.10 -17.14 -15.03
CA ALA A 183 -20.83 -16.31 -16.00
C ALA A 183 -21.42 -15.04 -15.33
N GLY A 184 -21.98 -15.18 -14.12
CA GLY A 184 -22.42 -14.04 -13.30
C GLY A 184 -21.29 -13.05 -13.00
N ILE A 185 -20.14 -13.55 -12.54
CA ILE A 185 -18.98 -12.72 -12.24
C ILE A 185 -18.45 -11.98 -13.48
N VAL A 186 -18.42 -12.64 -14.64
CA VAL A 186 -18.05 -11.99 -15.90
C VAL A 186 -19.05 -10.90 -16.26
N LYS A 187 -20.35 -11.13 -16.07
CA LYS A 187 -21.39 -10.12 -16.27
C LYS A 187 -21.19 -8.93 -15.33
N ASP A 188 -20.92 -9.17 -14.05
CA ASP A 188 -20.67 -8.10 -13.07
C ASP A 188 -19.44 -7.27 -13.44
N LEU A 189 -18.34 -7.93 -13.89
CA LEU A 189 -17.16 -7.23 -14.39
C LEU A 189 -17.43 -6.39 -15.64
N MET A 190 -18.35 -6.83 -16.50
CA MET A 190 -18.82 -6.06 -17.66
C MET A 190 -19.66 -4.86 -17.21
N ALA A 191 -20.55 -5.04 -16.23
CA ALA A 191 -21.32 -3.96 -15.62
C ALA A 191 -20.40 -2.92 -14.94
N GLU A 192 -19.32 -3.35 -14.26
CA GLU A 192 -18.31 -2.44 -13.71
C GLU A 192 -17.61 -1.58 -14.79
N LYS A 193 -17.50 -2.09 -16.00
CA LYS A 193 -16.98 -1.31 -17.15
C LYS A 193 -18.07 -0.44 -17.84
N GLY A 194 -19.33 -0.52 -17.37
CA GLY A 194 -20.48 0.25 -17.86
C GLY A 194 -21.28 -0.46 -18.94
N TYR A 195 -21.10 -1.76 -19.11
CA TYR A 195 -21.87 -2.62 -20.02
C TYR A 195 -22.94 -3.38 -19.22
N GLU A 196 -23.93 -2.65 -18.69
CA GLU A 196 -24.97 -3.17 -17.79
C GLU A 196 -25.84 -4.24 -18.47
N PHE A 197 -26.03 -4.12 -19.78
CA PHE A 197 -26.85 -5.04 -20.57
C PHE A 197 -26.01 -6.16 -21.22
N ALA A 198 -24.81 -6.41 -20.74
CA ALA A 198 -24.01 -7.51 -21.26
C ALA A 198 -24.66 -8.86 -20.94
N GLU A 199 -24.70 -9.70 -21.95
CA GLU A 199 -25.15 -11.11 -21.83
C GLU A 199 -23.94 -12.03 -21.87
N VAL A 200 -23.84 -12.97 -20.91
CA VAL A 200 -22.79 -13.96 -20.84
C VAL A 200 -23.43 -15.34 -20.92
N THR A 201 -23.20 -16.03 -22.02
CA THR A 201 -23.76 -17.36 -22.25
C THR A 201 -22.64 -18.40 -22.13
N PRO A 202 -22.64 -19.23 -21.09
CA PRO A 202 -21.66 -20.31 -20.98
C PRO A 202 -22.05 -21.47 -21.93
N SER A 203 -21.08 -22.00 -22.66
CA SER A 203 -21.19 -23.21 -23.46
C SER A 203 -20.12 -24.22 -23.07
N VAL A 204 -20.48 -25.50 -23.16
CA VAL A 204 -19.57 -26.60 -22.86
C VAL A 204 -19.42 -27.45 -24.12
N GLU A 205 -18.23 -27.46 -24.67
CA GLU A 205 -17.91 -28.17 -25.92
C GLU A 205 -16.98 -29.36 -25.65
N PRO A 206 -17.28 -30.55 -26.12
CA PRO A 206 -16.38 -31.69 -25.99
C PRO A 206 -15.14 -31.47 -26.87
N LEU A 207 -13.99 -31.86 -26.35
CA LEU A 207 -12.70 -31.75 -27.06
C LEU A 207 -12.37 -33.09 -27.74
N PRO A 208 -11.96 -33.11 -29.04
CA PRO A 208 -11.60 -34.31 -29.72
C PRO A 208 -10.31 -34.97 -29.21
N ALA A 209 -9.56 -34.28 -28.35
CA ALA A 209 -8.25 -34.70 -27.87
C ALA A 209 -8.25 -35.74 -26.72
N GLY A 210 -9.40 -36.22 -26.27
CA GLY A 210 -9.52 -37.23 -25.21
C GLY A 210 -10.93 -37.46 -24.72
N ALA A 211 -11.16 -38.62 -24.08
CA ALA A 211 -12.44 -38.96 -23.49
C ALA A 211 -12.84 -37.94 -22.39
N LYS A 212 -14.11 -37.48 -22.46
CA LYS A 212 -14.72 -36.63 -21.43
C LYS A 212 -13.95 -35.32 -21.10
N LEU A 213 -13.09 -34.84 -22.01
CA LEU A 213 -12.46 -33.50 -21.88
C LEU A 213 -13.34 -32.44 -22.49
N VAL A 214 -13.54 -31.34 -21.79
CA VAL A 214 -14.40 -30.24 -22.26
C VAL A 214 -13.70 -28.90 -22.24
N LYS A 215 -14.07 -28.07 -23.21
CA LYS A 215 -13.82 -26.64 -23.22
C LYS A 215 -15.06 -25.95 -22.67
N VAL A 216 -14.88 -25.12 -21.66
CA VAL A 216 -15.91 -24.18 -21.19
C VAL A 216 -15.67 -22.85 -21.85
N ASN A 217 -16.58 -22.39 -22.67
CA ASN A 217 -16.51 -21.10 -23.33
C ASN A 217 -17.60 -20.18 -22.80
N PHE A 218 -17.19 -18.95 -22.41
CA PHE A 218 -18.09 -17.88 -22.02
C PHE A 218 -18.23 -16.91 -23.19
N ASP A 219 -19.33 -16.97 -23.91
CA ASP A 219 -19.62 -16.05 -25.01
C ASP A 219 -20.22 -14.77 -24.44
N VAL A 220 -19.52 -13.67 -24.62
CA VAL A 220 -19.85 -12.35 -24.05
C VAL A 220 -20.33 -11.42 -25.14
N LYS A 221 -21.62 -11.09 -25.11
CA LYS A 221 -22.19 -10.02 -25.93
C LYS A 221 -22.18 -8.73 -25.12
N GLU A 222 -21.31 -7.81 -25.51
CA GLU A 222 -21.07 -6.57 -24.74
C GLU A 222 -22.32 -5.70 -24.58
N GLY A 223 -23.11 -5.56 -25.62
CA GLY A 223 -24.18 -4.56 -25.70
C GLY A 223 -23.59 -3.12 -25.71
N PRO A 224 -24.43 -2.09 -25.72
CA PRO A 224 -23.98 -0.71 -25.69
C PRO A 224 -23.47 -0.31 -24.29
N GLN A 225 -22.41 0.50 -24.24
CA GLN A 225 -21.95 1.10 -22.98
C GLN A 225 -22.95 2.16 -22.51
N VAL A 226 -23.50 2.01 -21.31
CA VAL A 226 -24.48 2.93 -20.75
C VAL A 226 -23.78 4.14 -20.13
N LYS A 227 -24.07 5.34 -20.66
CA LYS A 227 -23.57 6.62 -20.14
C LYS A 227 -24.72 7.49 -19.65
N VAL A 228 -24.56 7.99 -18.42
CA VAL A 228 -25.57 8.84 -17.78
C VAL A 228 -25.40 10.28 -18.26
N ARG A 229 -26.40 10.83 -18.94
CA ARG A 229 -26.43 12.23 -19.40
C ARG A 229 -26.93 13.16 -18.32
N SER A 230 -28.00 12.79 -17.62
CA SER A 230 -28.60 13.55 -16.54
C SER A 230 -29.18 12.64 -15.47
N ILE A 231 -29.28 13.17 -14.28
CA ILE A 231 -29.92 12.52 -13.13
C ILE A 231 -30.91 13.53 -12.59
N ASN A 232 -32.20 13.19 -12.60
CA ASN A 232 -33.27 13.97 -12.06
C ASN A 232 -33.82 13.29 -10.81
N PHE A 233 -34.26 14.07 -9.87
CA PHE A 233 -34.92 13.57 -8.67
C PHE A 233 -36.37 14.03 -8.69
N ASN A 234 -37.29 13.14 -8.38
CA ASN A 234 -38.71 13.38 -8.40
C ASN A 234 -39.29 13.16 -7.00
N GLY A 235 -39.99 14.18 -6.46
CA GLY A 235 -40.59 14.09 -5.12
C GLY A 235 -39.75 14.77 -4.01
N ASN A 236 -38.56 15.27 -4.31
CA ASN A 236 -37.70 16.05 -3.41
C ASN A 236 -38.18 17.54 -3.39
N GLN A 237 -38.93 17.90 -2.37
CA GLN A 237 -39.47 19.26 -2.22
C GLN A 237 -38.56 20.16 -1.39
N ASP A 238 -37.98 19.63 -0.30
CA ASP A 238 -37.20 20.37 0.67
C ASP A 238 -35.71 20.37 0.36
N ILE A 239 -35.20 19.32 -0.32
CA ILE A 239 -33.80 19.15 -0.62
C ILE A 239 -33.54 19.24 -2.13
N SER A 240 -32.72 20.20 -2.53
CA SER A 240 -32.45 20.41 -3.96
C SER A 240 -31.66 19.26 -4.61
N ASP A 241 -31.93 19.01 -5.91
CA ASP A 241 -31.22 18.03 -6.76
C ASP A 241 -29.71 18.14 -6.67
N ARG A 242 -29.20 19.39 -6.58
CA ARG A 242 -27.76 19.65 -6.44
C ARG A 242 -27.18 19.11 -5.13
N ALA A 243 -27.95 19.16 -4.05
CA ALA A 243 -27.55 18.63 -2.76
C ALA A 243 -27.55 17.09 -2.79
N LEU A 244 -28.56 16.48 -3.36
CA LEU A 244 -28.68 15.04 -3.54
C LEU A 244 -27.61 14.49 -4.48
N GLY A 245 -27.42 15.10 -5.62
CA GLY A 245 -26.39 14.74 -6.58
C GLY A 245 -24.97 14.83 -6.04
N ARG A 246 -24.71 15.64 -4.98
CA ARG A 246 -23.42 15.64 -4.27
C ARG A 246 -23.20 14.38 -3.42
N GLN A 247 -24.27 13.78 -2.90
CA GLN A 247 -24.17 12.56 -2.09
C GLN A 247 -23.85 11.35 -2.96
N MET A 248 -24.37 11.31 -4.18
CA MET A 248 -24.05 10.27 -5.15
C MET A 248 -22.56 10.35 -5.54
N LYS A 249 -21.79 9.35 -5.21
CA LYS A 249 -20.33 9.29 -5.52
C LYS A 249 -20.02 8.29 -6.62
N GLY A 250 -20.79 7.23 -6.71
CA GLY A 250 -20.64 6.15 -7.67
C GLY A 250 -21.23 6.51 -9.02
N THR A 251 -22.48 7.02 -9.00
CA THR A 251 -23.24 7.38 -10.19
C THR A 251 -23.20 8.90 -10.41
N LYS A 252 -22.64 9.34 -11.53
CA LYS A 252 -22.52 10.76 -11.90
C LYS A 252 -22.91 10.94 -13.35
N ALA A 253 -23.48 12.11 -13.68
CA ALA A 253 -23.64 12.51 -15.07
C ALA A 253 -22.27 12.64 -15.76
N HIS A 254 -22.23 12.28 -17.05
CA HIS A 254 -21.03 12.37 -17.87
C HIS A 254 -20.63 13.83 -18.10
N GLY A 255 -19.42 14.21 -17.74
CA GLY A 255 -18.86 15.54 -17.92
C GLY A 255 -17.61 15.51 -18.81
N TRP A 256 -17.09 16.70 -19.16
CA TRP A 256 -15.93 16.85 -20.03
C TRP A 256 -14.64 16.18 -19.51
N LEU A 257 -14.50 15.97 -18.18
CA LEU A 257 -13.38 15.23 -17.57
C LEU A 257 -13.66 13.74 -17.36
N SER A 258 -14.80 13.22 -17.81
CA SER A 258 -15.19 11.82 -17.58
C SER A 258 -14.23 10.82 -18.24
N PHE A 259 -13.56 11.23 -19.33
CA PHE A 259 -12.54 10.40 -19.99
C PHE A 259 -11.31 10.12 -19.11
N ILE A 260 -10.96 11.04 -18.19
CA ILE A 260 -9.86 10.86 -17.21
C ILE A 260 -10.35 10.17 -15.95
N THR A 261 -11.57 10.54 -15.50
CA THR A 261 -12.07 10.10 -14.19
C THR A 261 -12.83 8.77 -14.22
N GLY A 262 -13.17 8.26 -15.43
CA GLY A 262 -13.98 7.06 -15.63
C GLY A 262 -15.46 7.21 -15.18
N LYS A 263 -15.89 8.41 -14.80
CA LYS A 263 -17.26 8.70 -14.33
C LYS A 263 -18.24 8.84 -15.51
N GLY A 264 -19.53 8.81 -15.19
CA GLY A 264 -20.59 8.95 -16.17
C GLY A 264 -21.09 7.65 -16.77
N LYS A 265 -20.70 6.50 -16.20
CA LYS A 265 -21.23 5.17 -16.53
C LYS A 265 -22.31 4.80 -15.50
N TYR A 266 -23.37 4.16 -15.95
CA TYR A 266 -24.36 3.58 -15.05
C TYR A 266 -23.89 2.21 -14.57
N GLN A 267 -24.11 1.94 -13.30
CA GLN A 267 -23.87 0.65 -12.65
C GLN A 267 -24.91 0.53 -11.54
N GLU A 268 -25.74 -0.51 -11.59
CA GLU A 268 -26.84 -0.71 -10.63
C GLU A 268 -26.34 -0.79 -9.19
N ALA A 269 -25.33 -1.61 -8.92
CA ALA A 269 -24.74 -1.75 -7.58
C ALA A 269 -24.21 -0.42 -7.00
N LYS A 270 -23.64 0.45 -7.83
CA LYS A 270 -23.20 1.78 -7.38
C LYS A 270 -24.33 2.75 -7.14
N PHE A 271 -25.42 2.60 -7.89
CA PHE A 271 -26.60 3.39 -7.65
C PHE A 271 -27.24 3.00 -6.31
N GLU A 272 -27.32 1.72 -5.97
CA GLU A 272 -27.82 1.26 -4.68
C GLU A 272 -27.02 1.85 -3.52
N GLU A 273 -25.67 1.81 -3.59
CA GLU A 273 -24.82 2.48 -2.61
C GLU A 273 -25.08 4.00 -2.52
N ASP A 274 -25.34 4.65 -3.64
CA ASP A 274 -25.62 6.08 -3.69
C ASP A 274 -27.03 6.38 -3.16
N ALA A 275 -28.02 5.52 -3.42
CA ALA A 275 -29.37 5.60 -2.85
C ALA A 275 -29.34 5.51 -1.32
N GLU A 276 -28.56 4.57 -0.75
CA GLU A 276 -28.36 4.49 0.70
C GLU A 276 -27.74 5.78 1.27
N LYS A 277 -26.77 6.40 0.57
CA LYS A 277 -26.16 7.67 0.99
C LYS A 277 -27.15 8.84 0.94
N ILE A 278 -28.08 8.82 -0.03
CA ILE A 278 -29.16 9.80 -0.11
C ILE A 278 -30.10 9.63 1.07
N VAL A 279 -30.54 8.40 1.37
CA VAL A 279 -31.37 8.09 2.56
C VAL A 279 -30.64 8.51 3.84
N GLU A 280 -29.35 8.18 3.97
CA GLU A 280 -28.53 8.64 5.10
C GLU A 280 -28.49 10.16 5.21
N TYR A 281 -28.38 10.86 4.07
CA TYR A 281 -28.39 12.33 4.05
C TYR A 281 -29.73 12.90 4.52
N TYR A 282 -30.87 12.34 4.08
CA TYR A 282 -32.19 12.71 4.54
C TYR A 282 -32.36 12.48 6.04
N ARG A 283 -31.98 11.30 6.55
CA ARG A 283 -32.02 10.98 7.98
C ARG A 283 -31.16 11.93 8.80
N ASN A 284 -30.00 12.33 8.26
CA ASN A 284 -29.14 13.34 8.90
C ASN A 284 -29.73 14.75 8.88
N LYS A 285 -30.81 14.98 8.13
CA LYS A 285 -31.56 16.24 8.07
C LYS A 285 -32.90 16.21 8.80
N GLY A 286 -33.26 15.07 9.37
CA GLY A 286 -34.46 14.87 10.18
C GLY A 286 -35.59 14.10 9.51
N TYR A 287 -35.43 13.66 8.29
CA TYR A 287 -36.43 12.89 7.53
C TYR A 287 -36.21 11.39 7.77
N ILE A 288 -36.78 10.87 8.85
CA ILE A 288 -36.54 9.48 9.29
C ILE A 288 -37.17 8.43 8.39
N THR A 289 -38.27 8.78 7.73
CA THR A 289 -39.06 7.90 6.85
C THR A 289 -38.65 8.00 5.39
N ALA A 290 -37.66 8.84 5.05
CA ALA A 290 -37.25 9.07 3.68
C ALA A 290 -36.86 7.79 2.95
N ARG A 291 -37.33 7.63 1.73
CA ARG A 291 -37.08 6.49 0.86
C ARG A 291 -36.65 6.96 -0.53
N VAL A 292 -35.75 6.20 -1.11
CA VAL A 292 -35.30 6.37 -2.50
C VAL A 292 -35.68 5.11 -3.25
N GLY A 293 -36.46 5.28 -4.29
CA GLY A 293 -36.88 4.15 -5.12
C GLY A 293 -35.87 3.80 -6.19
N THR A 294 -36.15 2.73 -6.93
CA THR A 294 -35.35 2.33 -8.09
C THR A 294 -35.42 3.37 -9.19
N PRO A 295 -34.32 3.71 -9.86
CA PRO A 295 -34.31 4.73 -10.89
C PRO A 295 -35.03 4.23 -12.15
N GLU A 296 -35.84 5.06 -12.74
CA GLU A 296 -36.39 4.84 -14.10
C GLU A 296 -35.29 5.26 -15.11
N ILE A 297 -34.87 4.31 -15.95
CA ILE A 297 -33.83 4.52 -16.94
C ILE A 297 -34.51 4.92 -18.28
N LYS A 298 -34.43 6.19 -18.64
CA LYS A 298 -34.94 6.68 -19.93
C LYS A 298 -33.81 6.73 -20.95
N VAL A 299 -33.93 5.96 -22.01
CA VAL A 299 -33.02 6.02 -23.14
C VAL A 299 -33.28 7.31 -23.92
N LEU A 300 -32.24 8.15 -24.01
CA LEU A 300 -32.32 9.41 -24.74
C LEU A 300 -31.89 9.25 -26.19
N GLN A 301 -30.76 8.58 -26.41
CA GLN A 301 -30.15 8.44 -27.71
C GLN A 301 -29.08 7.34 -27.69
N ASP A 302 -29.01 6.54 -28.73
CA ASP A 302 -27.88 5.68 -29.01
C ASP A 302 -26.87 6.43 -29.92
N SER A 303 -25.60 6.20 -29.76
CA SER A 303 -24.55 6.74 -30.65
C SER A 303 -24.73 6.17 -32.07
N ALA A 304 -24.22 6.88 -33.08
CA ALA A 304 -24.34 6.46 -34.47
C ALA A 304 -23.68 5.12 -34.79
N ASP A 305 -22.67 4.73 -34.00
CA ASP A 305 -21.96 3.44 -34.05
C ASP A 305 -22.62 2.34 -33.22
N GLY A 306 -23.69 2.67 -32.45
CA GLY A 306 -24.36 1.72 -31.55
C GLY A 306 -23.54 1.33 -30.29
N GLU A 307 -22.34 1.87 -30.11
CA GLU A 307 -21.46 1.48 -28.98
C GLU A 307 -21.84 2.13 -27.66
N VAL A 308 -22.51 3.29 -27.67
CA VAL A 308 -22.86 4.06 -26.47
C VAL A 308 -24.37 4.35 -26.43
N ARG A 309 -24.96 4.05 -25.29
CA ARG A 309 -26.37 4.39 -24.98
C ARG A 309 -26.41 5.51 -23.95
N TRP A 310 -26.93 6.65 -24.31
CA TRP A 310 -27.16 7.77 -23.42
C TRP A 310 -28.47 7.65 -22.69
N VAL A 311 -28.39 7.70 -21.35
CA VAL A 311 -29.59 7.56 -20.52
C VAL A 311 -29.75 8.74 -19.57
N GLN A 312 -31.00 9.01 -19.22
CA GLN A 312 -31.41 9.84 -18.10
C GLN A 312 -31.90 8.92 -16.99
N LEU A 313 -31.52 9.22 -15.78
CA LEU A 313 -31.98 8.52 -14.59
C LEU A 313 -32.99 9.41 -13.87
N ASP A 314 -34.21 8.96 -13.75
CA ASP A 314 -35.26 9.61 -12.97
C ASP A 314 -35.44 8.84 -11.67
N VAL A 315 -35.00 9.44 -10.56
CA VAL A 315 -34.94 8.82 -9.23
C VAL A 315 -36.12 9.29 -8.40
N PRO A 316 -37.08 8.39 -8.09
CA PRO A 316 -38.22 8.76 -7.25
C PRO A 316 -37.77 8.84 -5.78
N ILE A 317 -38.19 9.90 -5.10
CA ILE A 317 -37.88 10.15 -3.69
C ILE A 317 -39.19 10.42 -2.96
N ASP A 318 -39.34 9.78 -1.83
CA ASP A 318 -40.34 10.09 -0.81
C ASP A 318 -39.63 10.66 0.40
N GLU A 319 -39.71 11.96 0.63
CA GLU A 319 -38.98 12.63 1.74
C GLU A 319 -39.63 12.31 3.10
N GLY A 320 -40.95 12.14 3.14
CA GLY A 320 -41.74 12.04 4.36
C GLY A 320 -41.69 13.33 5.21
N GLU A 321 -42.09 13.24 6.46
CA GLU A 321 -42.09 14.37 7.40
C GLU A 321 -40.74 14.57 8.05
N ARG A 322 -40.45 15.82 8.44
CA ARG A 322 -39.21 16.18 9.15
C ARG A 322 -39.41 16.25 10.66
N PHE A 323 -38.65 15.48 11.40
CA PHE A 323 -38.82 15.28 12.84
C PHE A 323 -37.78 16.05 13.68
N LYS A 324 -38.23 16.60 14.80
CA LYS A 324 -37.35 17.06 15.88
C LYS A 324 -37.14 15.98 16.91
N VAL A 325 -36.01 16.06 17.60
CA VAL A 325 -35.72 15.13 18.70
C VAL A 325 -36.60 15.44 19.90
N GLY A 326 -37.36 14.47 20.36
CA GLY A 326 -38.12 14.47 21.63
C GLY A 326 -37.19 14.14 22.79
N ASP A 327 -37.51 13.07 23.50
CA ASP A 327 -36.72 12.59 24.62
C ASP A 327 -35.68 11.58 24.16
N LEU A 328 -34.47 11.61 24.78
CA LEU A 328 -33.40 10.65 24.58
C LEU A 328 -33.27 9.79 25.83
N ALA A 329 -33.65 8.52 25.74
CA ALA A 329 -33.58 7.53 26.80
C ALA A 329 -32.53 6.44 26.52
N PHE A 330 -32.06 5.79 27.55
CA PHE A 330 -31.11 4.68 27.46
C PHE A 330 -31.67 3.51 28.30
N GLU A 331 -31.69 2.32 27.69
CA GLU A 331 -32.12 1.09 28.31
C GLU A 331 -31.04 0.02 28.20
N GLY A 332 -30.89 -0.81 29.25
CA GLY A 332 -29.96 -1.93 29.22
C GLY A 332 -28.53 -1.62 29.71
N ASN A 333 -28.20 -0.37 29.97
CA ASN A 333 -26.87 0.06 30.42
C ASN A 333 -26.74 -0.06 31.96
N LYS A 334 -26.16 -1.15 32.45
CA LYS A 334 -25.90 -1.43 33.86
C LYS A 334 -24.47 -1.11 34.29
N VAL A 335 -23.50 -1.35 33.38
CA VAL A 335 -22.06 -1.18 33.64
C VAL A 335 -21.64 0.29 33.48
N VAL A 336 -22.06 0.92 32.41
CA VAL A 336 -21.78 2.34 32.15
C VAL A 336 -23.04 3.15 32.38
N LYS A 337 -22.99 4.07 33.35
CA LYS A 337 -24.13 4.92 33.66
C LYS A 337 -24.53 5.83 32.52
N THR A 338 -25.79 6.14 32.38
CA THR A 338 -26.39 7.03 31.38
C THR A 338 -25.69 8.40 31.32
N GLU A 339 -25.28 8.93 32.47
CA GLU A 339 -24.59 10.24 32.57
C GLU A 339 -23.28 10.27 31.76
N PHE A 340 -22.58 9.13 31.58
CA PHE A 340 -21.36 9.02 30.78
C PHE A 340 -21.64 8.73 29.29
N LEU A 341 -22.77 8.06 29.00
CA LEU A 341 -23.15 7.72 27.62
C LEU A 341 -23.79 8.89 26.90
N GLN A 342 -24.71 9.60 27.53
CA GLN A 342 -25.51 10.66 26.95
C GLN A 342 -24.66 11.75 26.23
N PRO A 343 -23.53 12.24 26.78
CA PRO A 343 -22.71 13.23 26.11
C PRO A 343 -22.05 12.74 24.80
N LEU A 344 -21.94 11.43 24.61
CA LEU A 344 -21.33 10.84 23.42
C LEU A 344 -22.22 11.01 22.18
N PHE A 345 -23.53 11.06 22.38
CA PHE A 345 -24.52 11.10 21.30
C PHE A 345 -24.73 12.52 20.73
N LYS A 346 -24.35 13.57 21.47
CA LYS A 346 -24.43 14.97 21.01
C LYS A 346 -25.79 15.33 20.39
N LEU A 347 -26.86 14.80 20.94
CA LEU A 347 -28.23 15.03 20.51
C LEU A 347 -28.97 15.77 21.62
N LYS A 348 -29.72 16.83 21.32
CA LYS A 348 -30.45 17.62 22.29
C LYS A 348 -31.94 17.63 21.92
N LYS A 349 -32.80 17.65 22.94
CA LYS A 349 -34.23 17.84 22.75
C LYS A 349 -34.50 19.12 21.99
N GLY A 350 -35.35 19.05 20.96
CA GLY A 350 -35.71 20.17 20.10
C GLY A 350 -34.79 20.40 18.88
N ASP A 351 -33.62 19.78 18.81
CA ASP A 351 -32.79 19.79 17.60
C ASP A 351 -33.48 18.95 16.51
N TRP A 352 -33.14 19.24 15.25
CA TRP A 352 -33.54 18.36 14.16
C TRP A 352 -32.88 17.00 14.33
N TYR A 353 -33.65 15.93 14.12
CA TYR A 353 -33.13 14.56 14.19
C TYR A 353 -31.97 14.35 13.22
N SER A 354 -31.00 13.56 13.63
CA SER A 354 -29.87 13.18 12.78
C SER A 354 -29.32 11.82 13.21
N ASP A 355 -29.12 10.90 12.27
CA ASP A 355 -28.52 9.59 12.51
C ASP A 355 -27.04 9.68 12.87
N LYS A 356 -26.34 10.70 12.37
CA LYS A 356 -24.86 10.81 12.52
C LYS A 356 -24.41 10.94 13.97
N PRO A 357 -25.00 11.80 14.84
CA PRO A 357 -24.70 11.81 16.28
C PRO A 357 -24.95 10.46 16.95
N ILE A 358 -26.04 9.79 16.60
CA ILE A 358 -26.42 8.48 17.17
C ILE A 358 -25.38 7.43 16.80
N ARG A 359 -25.04 7.30 15.53
CA ARG A 359 -24.01 6.38 15.03
C ARG A 359 -22.66 6.64 15.70
N ASN A 360 -22.24 7.90 15.76
CA ASN A 360 -20.99 8.28 16.43
C ASN A 360 -21.03 7.98 17.93
N GLY A 361 -22.16 8.19 18.59
CA GLY A 361 -22.38 7.84 19.99
C GLY A 361 -22.24 6.33 20.20
N LEU A 362 -22.86 5.51 19.35
CA LEU A 362 -22.76 4.05 19.42
C LEU A 362 -21.35 3.54 19.18
N ILE A 363 -20.63 4.11 18.21
CA ILE A 363 -19.22 3.77 17.95
C ILE A 363 -18.39 4.04 19.20
N LYS A 364 -18.52 5.23 19.79
CA LYS A 364 -17.79 5.60 21.01
C LYS A 364 -18.19 4.75 22.21
N SER A 365 -19.48 4.42 22.34
CA SER A 365 -19.95 3.51 23.37
C SER A 365 -19.30 2.13 23.22
N ARG A 366 -19.26 1.59 21.99
CA ARG A 366 -18.58 0.32 21.69
C ARG A 366 -17.09 0.36 22.03
N GLU A 367 -16.41 1.48 21.76
CA GLU A 367 -15.01 1.68 22.16
C GLU A 367 -14.83 1.64 23.68
N ILE A 368 -15.71 2.31 24.44
CA ILE A 368 -15.66 2.34 25.91
C ILE A 368 -15.92 0.95 26.49
N TYR A 369 -16.99 0.29 26.04
CA TYR A 369 -17.32 -1.06 26.49
C TYR A 369 -16.23 -2.07 26.08
N GLY A 370 -15.71 -1.96 24.86
CA GLY A 370 -14.62 -2.80 24.35
C GLY A 370 -13.32 -2.63 25.12
N GLN A 371 -13.01 -1.42 25.61
CA GLN A 371 -11.87 -1.20 26.52
C GLN A 371 -12.05 -1.92 27.85
N GLY A 372 -13.29 -2.04 28.31
CA GLY A 372 -13.66 -2.76 29.54
C GLY A 372 -13.82 -4.27 29.35
N GLY A 373 -13.61 -4.83 28.16
CA GLY A 373 -13.75 -6.26 27.87
C GLY A 373 -15.16 -6.71 27.46
N TYR A 374 -16.08 -5.78 27.25
CA TYR A 374 -17.45 -6.06 26.79
C TYR A 374 -17.52 -6.01 25.26
N PHE A 375 -16.83 -6.92 24.59
CA PHE A 375 -16.69 -6.88 23.13
C PHE A 375 -17.97 -7.27 22.38
N GLU A 376 -18.90 -7.95 23.03
CA GLU A 376 -20.22 -8.30 22.51
C GLU A 376 -21.22 -7.14 22.59
N PHE A 377 -20.79 -5.97 23.09
CA PHE A 377 -21.66 -4.80 23.18
C PHE A 377 -22.31 -4.49 21.83
N THR A 378 -23.64 -4.41 21.88
CA THR A 378 -24.47 -3.95 20.76
C THR A 378 -25.44 -2.89 21.25
N GLY A 379 -25.84 -2.01 20.36
CA GLY A 379 -26.84 -1.00 20.65
C GLY A 379 -27.51 -0.55 19.38
N PHE A 380 -28.78 -0.24 19.46
CA PHE A 380 -29.56 0.30 18.37
C PHE A 380 -30.54 1.34 18.89
N PRO A 381 -30.85 2.38 18.06
CA PRO A 381 -31.89 3.33 18.36
C PRO A 381 -33.26 2.72 18.07
N ASP A 382 -34.15 2.81 18.99
CA ASP A 382 -35.59 2.61 18.82
C ASP A 382 -36.22 3.98 18.65
N LEU A 383 -36.89 4.21 17.53
CA LEU A 383 -37.44 5.50 17.17
C LEU A 383 -38.98 5.44 17.28
N GLU A 384 -39.53 6.28 18.12
CA GLU A 384 -40.97 6.41 18.29
C GLU A 384 -41.42 7.78 17.74
N PRO A 385 -41.86 7.84 16.48
CA PRO A 385 -42.40 9.05 15.90
C PRO A 385 -43.68 9.46 16.61
N GLN A 386 -43.79 10.72 16.94
CA GLN A 386 -45.00 11.34 17.47
C GLN A 386 -45.51 12.33 16.44
N GLU A 387 -46.60 12.02 15.81
CA GLU A 387 -47.29 12.91 14.88
C GLU A 387 -47.72 14.21 15.55
N ALA A 388 -47.73 15.28 14.76
CA ALA A 388 -48.26 16.56 15.26
C ALA A 388 -49.71 16.42 15.71
N ALA A 389 -49.99 16.78 16.95
CA ALA A 389 -51.39 16.73 17.46
C ALA A 389 -52.29 17.66 16.66
N THR A 390 -53.16 17.09 15.87
CA THR A 390 -54.24 17.78 15.17
C THR A 390 -55.41 18.03 16.11
N GLY A 391 -55.42 19.18 16.80
CA GLY A 391 -56.49 19.61 17.68
C GLY A 391 -56.82 21.08 17.49
N PRO A 392 -58.08 21.51 17.64
CA PRO A 392 -58.51 22.87 17.33
C PRO A 392 -57.99 23.97 18.25
N VAL A 393 -57.14 23.65 19.23
CA VAL A 393 -56.67 24.62 20.26
C VAL A 393 -55.15 24.70 20.32
N ALA A 394 -54.39 23.83 19.67
CA ALA A 394 -52.91 23.90 19.63
C ALA A 394 -52.47 24.24 18.20
N GLY A 395 -51.69 25.32 18.07
CA GLY A 395 -50.99 25.59 16.80
C GLY A 395 -50.15 24.39 16.35
N PRO A 396 -49.71 24.33 15.09
CA PRO A 396 -49.02 23.17 14.54
C PRO A 396 -47.78 22.82 15.40
N LYS A 397 -47.91 21.77 16.17
CA LYS A 397 -46.76 21.20 16.91
C LYS A 397 -45.93 20.42 15.89
N GLU A 398 -44.72 20.85 15.68
CA GLU A 398 -43.79 20.15 14.76
C GLU A 398 -43.67 18.67 15.18
N PRO A 399 -43.63 17.73 14.24
CA PRO A 399 -43.50 16.32 14.56
C PRO A 399 -42.18 16.03 15.31
N THR A 400 -42.29 15.19 16.34
CA THR A 400 -41.14 14.84 17.19
C THR A 400 -40.89 13.33 17.18
N VAL A 401 -39.65 12.92 17.40
CA VAL A 401 -39.28 11.52 17.54
C VAL A 401 -38.58 11.31 18.88
N ASN A 402 -39.11 10.43 19.71
CA ASN A 402 -38.41 9.96 20.88
C ASN A 402 -37.39 8.90 20.48
N VAL A 403 -36.19 8.97 21.06
CA VAL A 403 -35.09 8.07 20.75
C VAL A 403 -34.75 7.27 22.00
N THR A 404 -35.03 5.99 21.99
CA THR A 404 -34.63 5.08 23.05
C THR A 404 -33.43 4.25 22.56
N MET A 405 -32.29 4.44 23.22
CA MET A 405 -31.09 3.66 22.92
C MET A 405 -31.16 2.34 23.66
N ARG A 406 -31.50 1.25 22.97
CA ARG A 406 -31.49 -0.10 23.53
C ARG A 406 -30.09 -0.68 23.44
N LEU A 407 -29.48 -0.91 24.60
CA LEU A 407 -28.12 -1.37 24.75
C LEU A 407 -28.09 -2.78 25.30
N THR A 408 -27.29 -3.64 24.72
CA THR A 408 -26.98 -4.97 25.23
C THR A 408 -25.49 -5.01 25.54
N GLU A 409 -25.13 -5.01 26.81
CA GLU A 409 -23.74 -4.87 27.25
C GLU A 409 -22.92 -6.15 27.04
N GLY A 410 -23.57 -7.33 27.15
CA GLY A 410 -22.90 -8.62 27.14
C GLY A 410 -22.18 -8.90 28.46
N GLU A 411 -21.28 -9.87 28.42
CA GLU A 411 -20.42 -10.24 29.57
C GLU A 411 -19.03 -9.64 29.42
N GLN A 412 -18.31 -9.49 30.52
CA GLN A 412 -16.91 -9.05 30.51
C GLN A 412 -16.01 -10.24 30.21
N TYR A 413 -15.14 -10.12 29.23
CA TYR A 413 -14.22 -11.17 28.76
C TYR A 413 -12.77 -10.87 29.11
N PHE A 414 -12.02 -11.94 29.37
CA PHE A 414 -10.58 -11.94 29.63
C PHE A 414 -9.85 -12.77 28.59
N VAL A 415 -8.61 -12.39 28.27
CA VAL A 415 -7.78 -13.15 27.36
C VAL A 415 -7.31 -14.43 28.04
N ASN A 416 -7.68 -15.57 27.50
CA ASN A 416 -7.16 -16.85 27.98
C ASN A 416 -5.81 -17.16 27.33
N ARG A 417 -5.77 -17.13 26.02
CA ARG A 417 -4.58 -17.46 25.24
C ARG A 417 -4.40 -16.49 24.07
N LEU A 418 -3.13 -16.09 23.84
CA LEU A 418 -2.72 -15.31 22.67
C LEU A 418 -1.78 -16.13 21.82
N THR A 419 -2.22 -16.47 20.60
CA THR A 419 -1.51 -17.35 19.68
C THR A 419 -1.14 -16.61 18.38
N PHE A 420 0.08 -16.83 17.91
CA PHE A 420 0.55 -16.35 16.60
C PHE A 420 0.76 -17.55 15.69
N VAL A 421 0.27 -17.48 14.46
CA VAL A 421 0.35 -18.55 13.47
C VAL A 421 0.81 -17.98 12.15
N GLY A 422 1.77 -18.65 11.50
CA GLY A 422 2.28 -18.25 10.18
C GLY A 422 3.55 -17.40 10.20
N ASN A 423 4.10 -17.12 11.39
CA ASN A 423 5.41 -16.47 11.54
C ASN A 423 6.53 -17.53 11.47
N THR A 424 6.94 -17.88 10.25
CA THR A 424 7.92 -18.93 10.00
C THR A 424 9.38 -18.47 10.22
N THR A 425 9.67 -17.21 9.97
CA THR A 425 10.99 -16.59 10.11
C THR A 425 11.05 -15.66 11.32
N THR A 426 10.01 -14.82 11.48
CA THR A 426 9.94 -13.82 12.55
C THR A 426 9.70 -14.49 13.90
N ARG A 427 10.56 -14.16 14.86
CA ARG A 427 10.47 -14.71 16.21
C ARG A 427 9.24 -14.21 16.94
N ASP A 428 8.68 -15.07 17.78
CA ASP A 428 7.46 -14.78 18.56
C ASP A 428 7.60 -13.53 19.45
N ASN A 429 8.75 -13.34 20.07
CA ASN A 429 9.02 -12.17 20.90
C ASN A 429 8.96 -10.85 20.12
N VAL A 430 9.30 -10.86 18.83
CA VAL A 430 9.20 -9.68 17.95
C VAL A 430 7.76 -9.25 17.73
N ILE A 431 6.86 -10.22 17.63
CA ILE A 431 5.42 -9.98 17.48
C ILE A 431 4.83 -9.58 18.82
N ARG A 432 5.09 -10.35 19.86
CA ARG A 432 4.54 -10.20 21.19
C ARG A 432 4.83 -8.83 21.81
N ARG A 433 6.03 -8.28 21.60
CA ARG A 433 6.40 -6.95 22.11
C ARG A 433 5.58 -5.78 21.50
N GLU A 434 4.97 -5.98 20.33
CA GLU A 434 4.11 -5.00 19.69
C GLU A 434 2.63 -5.14 20.09
N VAL A 435 2.28 -6.26 20.72
CA VAL A 435 0.92 -6.57 21.12
C VAL A 435 0.68 -6.09 22.56
N ARG A 436 -0.41 -5.33 22.76
CA ARG A 436 -0.82 -4.78 24.06
C ARG A 436 -1.82 -5.66 24.82
N LEU A 437 -2.15 -6.81 24.26
CA LEU A 437 -2.94 -7.83 24.96
C LEU A 437 -2.00 -8.77 25.69
N PHE A 438 -2.41 -9.23 26.87
CA PHE A 438 -1.68 -10.22 27.66
C PHE A 438 -2.66 -11.23 28.25
N GLU A 439 -2.21 -12.43 28.38
CA GLU A 439 -2.99 -13.54 28.90
C GLU A 439 -3.37 -13.28 30.37
N GLY A 440 -4.61 -13.58 30.72
CA GLY A 440 -5.19 -13.26 32.04
C GLY A 440 -5.69 -11.82 32.19
N GLY A 441 -5.37 -10.93 31.25
CA GLY A 441 -5.85 -9.55 31.24
C GLY A 441 -7.23 -9.40 30.62
N THR A 442 -7.88 -8.26 30.85
CA THR A 442 -9.16 -7.91 30.23
C THR A 442 -9.01 -7.87 28.70
N PHE A 443 -9.96 -8.47 27.99
CA PHE A 443 -9.96 -8.43 26.52
C PHE A 443 -10.32 -7.03 26.01
N ASN A 444 -9.34 -6.20 25.84
CA ASN A 444 -9.48 -4.82 25.38
C ASN A 444 -9.40 -4.74 23.86
N THR A 445 -10.53 -4.44 23.21
CA THR A 445 -10.63 -4.37 21.74
C THR A 445 -9.80 -3.22 21.13
N GLU A 446 -9.68 -2.09 21.85
CA GLU A 446 -8.85 -0.97 21.38
C GLU A 446 -7.35 -1.30 21.49
N ALA A 447 -6.96 -2.04 22.52
CA ALA A 447 -5.60 -2.58 22.63
C ALA A 447 -5.30 -3.57 21.48
N LEU A 448 -6.27 -4.38 21.08
CA LEU A 448 -6.16 -5.28 19.92
C LEU A 448 -6.00 -4.48 18.61
N LYS A 449 -6.86 -3.52 18.36
CA LYS A 449 -6.78 -2.64 17.18
C LYS A 449 -5.45 -1.90 17.11
N TYR A 450 -4.98 -1.38 18.23
CA TYR A 450 -3.66 -0.76 18.33
C TYR A 450 -2.54 -1.75 17.98
N SER A 451 -2.63 -2.98 18.50
CA SER A 451 -1.66 -4.04 18.25
C SER A 451 -1.60 -4.43 16.78
N ILE A 452 -2.76 -4.60 16.13
CA ILE A 452 -2.88 -4.85 14.69
C ILE A 452 -2.24 -3.70 13.90
N LYS A 453 -2.55 -2.46 14.25
CA LYS A 453 -1.95 -1.29 13.60
C LYS A 453 -0.42 -1.27 13.75
N ARG A 454 0.09 -1.62 14.92
CA ARG A 454 1.53 -1.71 15.18
C ARG A 454 2.18 -2.82 14.34
N LEU A 455 1.60 -4.00 14.31
CA LEU A 455 2.08 -5.12 13.49
C LEU A 455 2.07 -4.76 11.99
N ASN A 456 1.02 -4.12 11.51
CA ASN A 456 0.96 -3.63 10.13
C ASN A 456 2.02 -2.57 9.82
N GLN A 457 2.37 -1.70 10.78
CA GLN A 457 3.42 -0.70 10.64
C GLN A 457 4.83 -1.31 10.57
N LEU A 458 5.08 -2.46 11.20
CA LEU A 458 6.35 -3.18 11.04
C LEU A 458 6.57 -3.59 9.58
N GLY A 459 5.48 -3.91 8.90
CA GLY A 459 5.49 -4.36 7.52
C GLY A 459 6.12 -5.74 7.32
N TYR A 460 6.32 -6.53 8.36
CA TYR A 460 6.85 -7.90 8.24
C TYR A 460 5.81 -8.87 7.72
N PHE A 461 4.55 -8.52 7.85
CA PHE A 461 3.40 -9.32 7.48
C PHE A 461 2.53 -8.57 6.47
N LYS A 462 1.74 -9.32 5.69
CA LYS A 462 0.63 -8.72 4.95
C LYS A 462 -0.30 -8.02 5.94
N PRO A 463 -0.94 -6.90 5.54
CA PRO A 463 -1.84 -6.19 6.42
C PRO A 463 -2.90 -7.11 7.01
N LEU A 464 -3.00 -7.11 8.33
CA LEU A 464 -4.08 -7.76 9.07
C LEU A 464 -5.30 -6.85 8.99
N GLU A 465 -6.42 -7.38 8.52
CA GLU A 465 -7.71 -6.71 8.50
C GLU A 465 -8.65 -7.35 9.52
N GLU A 466 -9.58 -6.59 10.07
CA GLU A 466 -10.63 -7.13 10.95
C GLU A 466 -11.47 -8.14 10.16
N GLY A 467 -11.55 -9.38 10.66
CA GLY A 467 -12.24 -10.49 10.00
C GLY A 467 -11.36 -11.34 9.05
N GLN A 468 -10.19 -10.84 8.67
CA GLN A 468 -9.18 -11.62 7.93
C GLN A 468 -7.86 -11.57 8.70
N GLY A 469 -7.43 -12.70 9.26
CA GLY A 469 -6.17 -12.80 9.98
C GLY A 469 -6.27 -12.56 11.49
N VAL A 470 -7.40 -12.08 12.02
CA VAL A 470 -7.65 -11.96 13.45
C VAL A 470 -8.84 -12.84 13.82
N ASP A 471 -8.60 -13.84 14.65
CA ASP A 471 -9.61 -14.79 15.10
C ASP A 471 -9.74 -14.67 16.62
N VAL A 472 -10.95 -14.36 17.08
CA VAL A 472 -11.30 -14.25 18.50
C VAL A 472 -12.41 -15.24 18.77
N GLN A 473 -12.11 -16.28 19.51
CA GLN A 473 -13.04 -17.36 19.84
C GLN A 473 -13.25 -17.44 21.36
N LYS A 474 -14.47 -17.74 21.76
CA LYS A 474 -14.75 -18.08 23.16
C LYS A 474 -14.03 -19.38 23.52
N THR A 475 -13.36 -19.38 24.67
CA THR A 475 -12.64 -20.58 25.12
C THR A 475 -13.65 -21.67 25.45
N PRO A 476 -13.53 -22.88 24.88
CA PRO A 476 -14.42 -24.00 25.23
C PRO A 476 -14.36 -24.30 26.75
N ASN A 477 -15.52 -24.52 27.35
CA ASN A 477 -15.71 -24.87 28.78
C ASN A 477 -15.23 -23.85 29.81
N GLU A 478 -14.85 -22.65 29.41
CA GLU A 478 -14.48 -21.56 30.30
C GLU A 478 -15.39 -20.35 30.07
N LYS A 479 -16.05 -19.90 31.15
CA LYS A 479 -16.90 -18.71 31.10
C LYS A 479 -16.01 -17.46 31.00
N ASN A 480 -16.46 -16.49 30.24
CA ASN A 480 -15.87 -15.15 30.14
C ASN A 480 -14.40 -15.13 29.74
N LYS A 481 -13.93 -16.13 28.95
CA LYS A 481 -12.60 -16.16 28.39
C LYS A 481 -12.63 -16.27 26.88
N VAL A 482 -11.64 -15.64 26.25
CA VAL A 482 -11.44 -15.67 24.78
C VAL A 482 -10.01 -16.07 24.43
N ASP A 483 -9.90 -16.88 23.41
CA ASP A 483 -8.66 -17.20 22.74
C ASP A 483 -8.48 -16.28 21.53
N VAL A 484 -7.36 -15.58 21.47
CA VAL A 484 -7.05 -14.65 20.39
C VAL A 484 -5.94 -15.26 19.52
N THR A 485 -6.25 -15.50 18.26
CA THR A 485 -5.29 -16.02 17.29
C THR A 485 -5.04 -14.99 16.20
N LEU A 486 -3.78 -14.59 16.03
CA LEU A 486 -3.35 -13.75 14.93
C LEU A 486 -2.73 -14.62 13.85
N LYS A 487 -3.40 -14.74 12.71
CA LYS A 487 -2.94 -15.48 11.52
C LYS A 487 -2.11 -14.52 10.66
N LEU A 488 -0.81 -14.70 10.72
CA LEU A 488 0.17 -13.83 10.08
C LEU A 488 0.61 -14.45 8.75
N GLU A 489 0.77 -13.65 7.72
CA GLU A 489 1.38 -14.07 6.46
C GLU A 489 2.63 -13.23 6.23
N GLU A 490 3.81 -13.87 6.34
CA GLU A 490 5.08 -13.18 6.23
C GLU A 490 5.33 -12.62 4.83
N GLN A 491 5.89 -11.41 4.79
CA GLN A 491 6.38 -10.79 3.57
C GLN A 491 7.90 -10.80 3.57
N ASN A 492 8.48 -11.12 2.41
CA ASN A 492 9.92 -11.00 2.25
C ASN A 492 10.35 -9.54 2.42
N ARG A 493 11.24 -9.29 3.37
CA ARG A 493 11.81 -7.98 3.69
C ARG A 493 13.26 -7.83 3.28
N ASN A 494 13.82 -8.85 2.66
CA ASN A 494 15.12 -8.75 2.03
C ASN A 494 14.94 -8.11 0.66
N GLN A 495 15.43 -6.91 0.52
CA GLN A 495 15.33 -6.15 -0.71
C GLN A 495 16.73 -5.93 -1.27
N LEU A 496 16.97 -6.43 -2.47
CA LEU A 496 18.15 -6.10 -3.25
C LEU A 496 17.71 -5.14 -4.35
N THR A 497 18.26 -3.95 -4.34
CA THR A 497 17.89 -2.89 -5.27
C THR A 497 19.07 -2.56 -6.18
N PHE A 498 18.83 -2.60 -7.48
CA PHE A 498 19.71 -2.07 -8.51
C PHE A 498 19.07 -0.84 -9.10
N GLY A 499 19.79 0.24 -9.20
CA GLY A 499 19.27 1.47 -9.76
C GLY A 499 20.31 2.23 -10.56
N ALA A 500 19.85 3.02 -11.51
CA ALA A 500 20.62 4.04 -12.16
C ALA A 500 19.75 5.27 -12.38
N GLY A 501 20.32 6.45 -12.28
CA GLY A 501 19.57 7.68 -12.40
C GLY A 501 20.44 8.87 -12.69
N VAL A 502 19.78 10.01 -12.86
CA VAL A 502 20.43 11.30 -13.03
C VAL A 502 19.76 12.28 -12.09
N SER A 503 20.52 12.98 -11.31
CA SER A 503 20.04 14.10 -10.50
C SER A 503 21.01 15.27 -10.54
N GLN A 504 20.58 16.43 -10.08
CA GLN A 504 21.48 17.57 -9.97
C GLN A 504 22.56 17.32 -8.89
N PHE A 505 22.18 16.60 -7.84
CA PHE A 505 23.06 16.31 -6.71
C PHE A 505 24.06 15.21 -7.00
N GLU A 506 23.60 14.04 -7.48
CA GLU A 506 24.47 12.87 -7.73
C GLU A 506 25.12 12.90 -9.12
N GLY A 507 24.58 13.68 -10.06
CA GLY A 507 24.90 13.56 -11.47
C GLY A 507 24.29 12.29 -12.05
N PHE A 508 24.92 11.67 -13.00
CA PHE A 508 24.62 10.31 -13.44
C PHE A 508 25.17 9.32 -12.40
N PHE A 509 24.34 8.43 -11.89
CA PHE A 509 24.73 7.48 -10.83
C PHE A 509 24.16 6.08 -11.06
N GLY A 510 24.87 5.08 -10.53
CA GLY A 510 24.42 3.73 -10.31
C GLY A 510 24.38 3.41 -8.83
N GLN A 511 23.40 2.64 -8.41
CA GLN A 511 23.20 2.23 -7.01
C GLN A 511 22.96 0.73 -6.92
N LEU A 512 23.58 0.12 -5.92
CA LEU A 512 23.33 -1.23 -5.46
C LEU A 512 23.07 -1.15 -3.96
N SER A 513 21.93 -1.61 -3.49
CA SER A 513 21.67 -1.66 -2.07
C SER A 513 20.98 -2.95 -1.66
N PHE A 514 21.42 -3.51 -0.55
CA PHE A 514 20.75 -4.58 0.17
C PHE A 514 20.18 -4.00 1.46
N GLN A 515 18.90 -4.21 1.67
CA GLN A 515 18.20 -3.77 2.86
C GLN A 515 17.30 -4.88 3.39
N THR A 516 17.34 -5.09 4.68
CA THR A 516 16.37 -5.92 5.39
C THR A 516 15.94 -5.21 6.68
N SER A 517 14.65 -5.28 6.99
CA SER A 517 14.11 -4.72 8.25
C SER A 517 13.80 -5.79 9.29
N ASN A 518 14.04 -7.07 8.96
CA ASN A 518 13.84 -8.20 9.86
C ASN A 518 14.99 -9.19 9.73
N PHE A 519 16.20 -8.71 9.99
CA PHE A 519 17.42 -9.49 9.88
C PHE A 519 17.40 -10.69 10.83
N LEU A 520 17.57 -11.89 10.27
CA LEU A 520 17.47 -13.18 10.99
C LEU A 520 16.18 -13.36 11.82
N GLY A 521 15.06 -12.69 11.42
CA GLY A 521 13.78 -12.79 12.12
C GLY A 521 13.73 -12.10 13.48
N ARG A 522 14.73 -11.26 13.82
CA ARG A 522 14.84 -10.58 15.12
C ARG A 522 14.22 -9.20 15.15
N GLY A 523 13.72 -8.72 13.99
CA GLY A 523 13.22 -7.37 13.86
C GLY A 523 14.31 -6.30 13.82
N GLU A 524 15.55 -6.72 13.60
CA GLU A 524 16.72 -5.85 13.39
C GLU A 524 16.74 -5.37 11.93
N ALA A 525 17.26 -4.17 11.69
CA ALA A 525 17.45 -3.68 10.33
C ALA A 525 18.93 -3.65 9.96
N LEU A 526 19.23 -4.14 8.75
CA LEU A 526 20.57 -4.07 8.16
C LEU A 526 20.44 -3.43 6.78
N THR A 527 21.26 -2.44 6.52
CA THR A 527 21.37 -1.79 5.22
C THR A 527 22.83 -1.78 4.77
N VAL A 528 23.06 -2.25 3.56
CA VAL A 528 24.34 -2.11 2.86
C VAL A 528 24.07 -1.37 1.57
N SER A 529 24.66 -0.20 1.37
CA SER A 529 24.40 0.65 0.20
C SER A 529 25.72 1.05 -0.45
N LEU A 530 25.75 0.89 -1.77
CA LEU A 530 26.83 1.28 -2.66
C LEU A 530 26.23 2.16 -3.73
N GLN A 531 26.68 3.40 -3.81
CA GLN A 531 26.29 4.32 -4.87
C GLN A 531 27.53 4.90 -5.50
N VAL A 532 27.61 4.87 -6.81
CA VAL A 532 28.72 5.43 -7.58
C VAL A 532 28.17 6.28 -8.72
N GLY A 533 28.58 7.52 -8.76
CA GLY A 533 28.11 8.47 -9.75
C GLY A 533 29.19 9.48 -10.15
N SER A 534 28.84 10.31 -11.14
CA SER A 534 29.76 11.33 -11.64
C SER A 534 30.06 12.46 -10.64
N ARG A 535 29.14 12.67 -9.69
CA ARG A 535 29.23 13.72 -8.66
C ARG A 535 29.19 13.21 -7.24
N SER A 536 28.69 12.00 -7.03
CA SER A 536 28.51 11.43 -5.70
C SER A 536 28.93 9.98 -5.67
N GLU A 537 29.71 9.62 -4.68
CA GLU A 537 30.02 8.24 -4.32
C GLU A 537 29.65 8.05 -2.86
N GLN A 538 28.94 6.97 -2.54
CA GLN A 538 28.56 6.66 -1.17
C GLN A 538 28.65 5.15 -0.91
N TYR A 539 29.32 4.82 0.17
CA TYR A 539 29.43 3.46 0.73
C TYR A 539 28.93 3.52 2.15
N GLN A 540 27.95 2.68 2.49
CA GLN A 540 27.34 2.71 3.81
C GLN A 540 26.96 1.32 4.26
N VAL A 541 27.23 1.05 5.55
CA VAL A 541 26.71 -0.11 6.28
C VAL A 541 26.06 0.40 7.55
N ALA A 542 24.77 0.14 7.69
CA ALA A 542 23.98 0.56 8.85
C ALA A 542 23.26 -0.64 9.46
N PHE A 543 23.36 -0.77 10.77
CA PHE A 543 22.64 -1.77 11.57
C PHE A 543 21.82 -1.06 12.65
N SER A 544 20.58 -1.52 12.87
CA SER A 544 19.71 -0.96 13.90
C SER A 544 18.88 -2.05 14.57
N GLU A 545 18.94 -2.08 15.89
CA GLU A 545 18.13 -2.89 16.79
C GLU A 545 17.06 -2.00 17.45
N PRO A 546 15.78 -2.17 17.13
CA PRO A 546 14.70 -1.33 17.68
C PRO A 546 14.35 -1.64 19.15
N PHE A 547 14.78 -2.81 19.66
CA PHE A 547 14.47 -3.26 21.02
C PHE A 547 15.74 -3.74 21.75
N LEU A 548 16.70 -2.86 21.90
CA LEU A 548 17.96 -3.14 22.58
C LEU A 548 17.71 -3.64 24.01
N PHE A 549 18.26 -4.82 24.35
CA PHE A 549 18.07 -5.51 25.64
C PHE A 549 16.57 -5.81 25.95
N ASP A 550 15.77 -6.17 24.93
CA ASP A 550 14.33 -6.44 25.04
C ASP A 550 13.52 -5.26 25.62
N ARG A 551 14.07 -4.05 25.59
CA ARG A 551 13.40 -2.81 25.95
C ARG A 551 13.10 -1.99 24.70
N ASN A 552 12.08 -1.20 24.72
CA ASN A 552 11.73 -0.31 23.61
C ASN A 552 12.76 0.85 23.50
N ILE A 553 14.02 0.48 23.35
CA ILE A 553 15.16 1.36 23.16
C ILE A 553 15.80 0.98 21.83
N THR A 554 15.89 1.93 20.91
CA THR A 554 16.58 1.68 19.64
C THR A 554 18.07 1.87 19.82
N GLY A 555 18.89 0.91 19.39
CA GLY A 555 20.33 1.02 19.24
C GLY A 555 20.69 0.97 17.77
N GLY A 556 21.62 1.80 17.31
CA GLY A 556 22.06 1.78 15.91
C GLY A 556 23.54 2.10 15.76
N VAL A 557 24.15 1.47 14.76
CA VAL A 557 25.54 1.72 14.32
C VAL A 557 25.51 1.94 12.81
N ASP A 558 26.16 2.99 12.36
CA ASP A 558 26.27 3.34 10.95
C ASP A 558 27.71 3.73 10.64
N VAL A 559 28.28 3.15 9.59
CA VAL A 559 29.63 3.47 9.10
C VAL A 559 29.52 3.81 7.61
N TYR A 560 30.14 4.91 7.24
CA TYR A 560 30.01 5.38 5.88
C TYR A 560 31.26 6.08 5.37
N ARG A 561 31.39 6.06 4.04
CA ARG A 561 32.28 6.92 3.29
C ARG A 561 31.49 7.52 2.14
N ARG A 562 31.51 8.86 2.04
CA ARG A 562 30.82 9.58 0.98
C ARG A 562 31.75 10.60 0.35
N THR A 563 31.70 10.72 -0.95
CA THR A 563 32.39 11.73 -1.74
C THR A 563 31.35 12.52 -2.51
N LEU A 564 31.42 13.82 -2.46
CA LEU A 564 30.50 14.70 -3.18
C LEU A 564 31.31 15.76 -3.91
N ARG A 565 31.13 15.83 -5.22
CA ARG A 565 31.82 16.77 -6.09
C ARG A 565 30.90 17.95 -6.39
N TYR A 566 31.24 19.13 -5.88
CA TYR A 566 30.58 20.39 -6.22
C TYR A 566 31.27 20.94 -7.45
N ILE A 567 30.53 21.00 -8.57
CA ILE A 567 31.07 21.42 -9.88
C ILE A 567 31.70 22.81 -9.76
N ASP A 568 32.89 22.96 -10.36
CA ASP A 568 33.67 24.21 -10.41
C ASP A 568 33.96 24.83 -9.03
N GLN A 569 33.76 24.08 -7.93
CA GLN A 569 34.05 24.52 -6.57
C GLN A 569 35.10 23.63 -5.90
N PHE A 570 34.69 22.49 -5.37
CA PHE A 570 35.56 21.55 -4.66
C PHE A 570 34.94 20.15 -4.59
N THR A 571 35.77 19.19 -4.17
CA THR A 571 35.32 17.84 -3.80
C THR A 571 35.34 17.69 -2.28
N GLN A 572 34.24 17.29 -1.68
CA GLN A 572 34.12 16.95 -0.28
C GLN A 572 34.12 15.44 -0.11
N GLN A 573 35.05 14.93 0.71
CA GLN A 573 35.07 13.53 1.12
C GLN A 573 34.86 13.45 2.61
N ALA A 574 33.94 12.60 3.05
CA ALA A 574 33.64 12.39 4.44
C ALA A 574 33.68 10.89 4.76
N THR A 575 34.40 10.53 5.80
CA THR A 575 34.47 9.14 6.31
C THR A 575 34.19 9.18 7.79
N GLY A 576 33.22 8.40 8.24
CA GLY A 576 32.78 8.47 9.62
C GLY A 576 31.85 7.35 10.03
N GLY A 577 31.40 7.45 11.26
CA GLY A 577 30.41 6.54 11.83
C GLY A 577 29.53 7.22 12.88
N ASN A 578 28.37 6.65 13.09
CA ASN A 578 27.38 7.10 14.03
C ASN A 578 26.99 6.00 15.01
N LEU A 579 26.82 6.35 16.28
CA LEU A 579 26.17 5.52 17.28
C LEU A 579 24.88 6.20 17.69
N THR A 580 23.75 5.52 17.58
CA THR A 580 22.43 6.10 17.86
C THR A 580 21.74 5.34 18.98
N GLY A 581 21.24 6.06 19.99
CA GLY A 581 20.31 5.56 20.99
C GLY A 581 18.96 6.25 20.84
N GLY A 582 17.84 5.50 20.83
CA GLY A 582 16.50 6.05 20.69
C GLY A 582 15.55 5.58 21.78
N PHE A 583 14.79 6.50 22.39
CA PHE A 583 13.88 6.23 23.50
C PHE A 583 12.46 6.71 23.17
N PRO A 584 11.41 5.88 23.38
CA PRO A 584 10.05 6.36 23.31
C PRO A 584 9.75 7.28 24.50
N LEU A 585 9.07 8.40 24.26
CA LEU A 585 8.62 9.29 25.35
C LEU A 585 7.14 9.07 25.64
N ALA A 586 6.27 9.40 24.69
CA ALA A 586 4.84 9.20 24.80
C ALA A 586 4.20 9.17 23.41
N GLY A 587 3.27 8.27 23.17
CA GLY A 587 2.52 8.15 21.93
C GLY A 587 3.43 8.04 20.70
N PHE A 588 3.40 9.04 19.85
CA PHE A 588 4.20 9.12 18.61
C PHE A 588 5.50 9.93 18.76
N SER A 589 5.95 10.16 20.00
CA SER A 589 7.14 10.95 20.31
C SER A 589 8.30 10.05 20.72
N ARG A 590 9.47 10.33 20.18
CA ARG A 590 10.73 9.64 20.50
C ARG A 590 11.84 10.65 20.71
N MET A 591 12.77 10.31 21.57
CA MET A 591 14.04 11.03 21.73
C MET A 591 15.18 10.16 21.21
N PHE A 592 16.08 10.78 20.47
CA PHE A 592 17.30 10.15 20.00
C PHE A 592 18.51 10.90 20.52
N ILE A 593 19.56 10.17 20.82
CA ILE A 593 20.88 10.70 21.11
C ILE A 593 21.82 10.02 20.13
N MET A 594 22.46 10.79 19.28
CA MET A 594 23.41 10.28 18.29
C MET A 594 24.79 10.84 18.60
N TYR A 595 25.79 9.98 18.68
CA TYR A 595 27.19 10.34 18.65
C TYR A 595 27.72 10.12 17.25
N SER A 596 28.37 11.13 16.68
CA SER A 596 28.97 11.06 15.33
C SER A 596 30.45 11.40 15.41
N TYR A 597 31.25 10.62 14.72
CA TYR A 597 32.66 10.91 14.47
C TYR A 597 32.89 10.87 12.96
N GLU A 598 33.37 12.00 12.42
CA GLU A 598 33.53 12.17 10.98
C GLU A 598 34.82 12.91 10.66
N ALA A 599 35.63 12.35 9.76
CA ALA A 599 36.75 13.03 9.13
C ALA A 599 36.33 13.57 7.76
N VAL A 600 36.35 14.88 7.61
CA VAL A 600 35.95 15.57 6.37
C VAL A 600 37.18 16.13 5.71
N LYS A 601 37.37 15.82 4.42
CA LYS A 601 38.44 16.31 3.57
C LYS A 601 37.85 17.12 2.42
N VAL A 602 38.44 18.26 2.13
CA VAL A 602 38.14 19.09 0.96
C VAL A 602 39.33 18.96 0.00
N SER A 603 39.08 18.65 -1.24
CA SER A 603 40.07 18.50 -2.31
C SER A 603 39.58 19.09 -3.63
N ASP A 604 40.38 19.01 -4.68
CA ASP A 604 40.05 19.44 -6.04
C ASP A 604 39.43 20.86 -6.09
N LEU A 605 39.99 21.76 -5.30
CA LEU A 605 39.54 23.14 -5.27
C LEU A 605 39.77 23.82 -6.61
N ASN A 606 38.81 24.63 -7.02
CA ASN A 606 38.98 25.47 -8.20
C ASN A 606 40.24 26.35 -8.07
N PRO A 607 41.11 26.43 -9.12
CA PRO A 607 42.35 27.21 -9.06
C PRO A 607 42.19 28.67 -8.66
N VAL A 608 41.04 29.28 -8.91
CA VAL A 608 40.71 30.64 -8.46
C VAL A 608 40.84 30.80 -6.95
N PHE A 609 40.58 29.75 -6.15
CA PHE A 609 40.70 29.80 -4.66
C PHE A 609 42.13 29.68 -4.13
N TYR A 610 43.08 29.31 -4.99
CA TYR A 610 44.50 29.24 -4.65
C TYR A 610 45.27 30.52 -4.96
N ALA A 611 44.66 31.52 -5.60
CA ALA A 611 45.35 32.73 -5.92
C ALA A 611 45.99 33.34 -4.63
N PRO A 612 47.34 33.47 -4.58
CA PRO A 612 48.03 33.92 -3.33
C PRO A 612 47.51 35.25 -2.82
N GLU A 613 47.12 36.13 -3.73
CA GLU A 613 46.55 37.42 -3.40
C GLU A 613 45.19 37.32 -2.70
N LEU A 614 44.35 36.38 -3.18
CA LEU A 614 43.02 36.15 -2.60
C LEU A 614 43.10 35.53 -1.20
N VAL A 615 44.03 34.56 -1.03
CA VAL A 615 44.25 33.88 0.24
C VAL A 615 44.88 34.81 1.31
N GLN A 616 45.78 35.75 0.91
CA GLN A 616 46.35 36.74 1.79
C GLN A 616 45.33 37.78 2.21
N ARG A 617 44.47 38.25 1.31
CA ARG A 617 43.41 39.26 1.56
C ARG A 617 42.22 38.70 2.33
N ASN A 618 41.98 37.37 2.21
CA ASN A 618 40.86 36.74 2.89
C ASN A 618 41.32 35.51 3.69
N PRO A 619 41.86 35.72 4.89
CA PRO A 619 42.26 34.61 5.81
C PRO A 619 41.07 33.69 6.15
N TYR A 620 39.85 34.25 6.16
CA TYR A 620 38.63 33.51 6.38
C TYR A 620 38.37 32.44 5.29
N LEU A 621 38.57 32.78 4.04
CA LEU A 621 38.44 31.85 2.93
C LEU A 621 39.47 30.69 3.06
N ARG A 622 40.69 31.02 3.48
CA ARG A 622 41.73 30.03 3.74
C ARG A 622 41.29 29.00 4.78
N ASP A 623 40.78 29.46 5.90
CA ASP A 623 40.34 28.60 7.00
C ASP A 623 39.04 27.85 6.65
N SER A 624 38.10 28.51 6.01
CA SER A 624 36.81 27.89 5.59
C SER A 624 37.05 26.77 4.59
N LEU A 625 37.94 26.95 3.61
CA LEU A 625 38.29 25.94 2.60
C LEU A 625 39.38 24.96 3.10
N LEU A 626 39.82 25.07 4.32
CA LEU A 626 40.86 24.21 4.96
C LEU A 626 42.21 24.26 4.22
N LEU A 627 42.52 25.35 3.56
CA LEU A 627 43.82 25.57 2.89
C LEU A 627 44.92 25.71 3.98
N GLY A 628 45.94 24.92 3.88
CA GLY A 628 47.05 24.93 4.85
C GLY A 628 46.89 23.96 6.04
N GLN A 629 45.80 23.23 6.14
CA GLN A 629 45.59 22.18 7.16
C GLN A 629 45.50 20.77 6.53
N GLY A 630 46.11 20.54 5.37
CA GLY A 630 45.98 19.29 4.62
C GLY A 630 44.55 19.02 4.11
N GLY A 631 43.69 20.04 4.13
CA GLY A 631 42.31 19.95 3.66
C GLY A 631 41.42 19.02 4.49
N GLN A 632 41.80 18.73 5.76
CA GLN A 632 41.06 17.77 6.60
C GLN A 632 40.60 18.38 7.92
N ARG A 633 39.37 18.14 8.32
CA ARG A 633 38.79 18.41 9.63
C ARG A 633 38.21 17.16 10.26
N THR A 634 38.32 17.05 11.55
CA THR A 634 37.66 15.99 12.33
C THR A 634 36.54 16.62 13.16
N ILE A 635 35.35 16.12 12.99
CA ILE A 635 34.16 16.55 13.69
C ILE A 635 33.67 15.42 14.58
N SER A 636 33.64 15.67 15.87
CA SER A 636 33.08 14.73 16.85
C SER A 636 31.93 15.47 17.56
N LYS A 637 30.72 14.93 17.46
CA LYS A 637 29.52 15.61 17.95
C LYS A 637 28.52 14.68 18.60
N VAL A 638 27.78 15.21 19.57
CA VAL A 638 26.58 14.59 20.13
C VAL A 638 25.37 15.38 19.70
N THR A 639 24.36 14.68 19.17
CA THR A 639 23.13 15.26 18.66
C THR A 639 21.92 14.67 19.39
N PRO A 640 21.44 15.27 20.50
CA PRO A 640 20.11 15.02 21.01
C PRO A 640 19.05 15.50 20.03
N SER A 641 18.02 14.68 19.80
CA SER A 641 16.92 14.98 18.88
C SER A 641 15.60 14.52 19.46
N PHE A 642 14.61 15.40 19.47
CA PHE A 642 13.21 15.08 19.77
C PHE A 642 12.43 15.01 18.47
N VAL A 643 11.71 13.90 18.27
CA VAL A 643 10.90 13.67 17.07
C VAL A 643 9.48 13.28 17.49
N HIS A 644 8.50 14.05 17.05
CA HIS A 644 7.07 13.70 17.12
C HIS A 644 6.56 13.49 15.71
N ASN A 645 6.13 12.27 15.37
CA ASN A 645 5.75 11.91 14.00
C ASN A 645 4.45 11.12 13.96
N THR A 646 3.39 11.75 13.43
CA THR A 646 2.07 11.15 13.20
C THR A 646 1.73 11.02 11.71
N VAL A 647 2.71 11.23 10.82
CA VAL A 647 2.51 11.14 9.36
C VAL A 647 2.07 9.74 8.97
N ASP A 648 1.05 9.65 8.15
CA ASP A 648 0.41 8.39 7.73
C ASP A 648 1.29 7.55 6.80
N ASN A 649 1.98 8.19 5.86
CA ASN A 649 2.85 7.51 4.90
C ASN A 649 4.15 8.31 4.70
N PRO A 650 5.32 7.70 4.90
CA PRO A 650 6.60 8.41 4.77
C PRO A 650 6.95 8.79 3.33
N ILE A 651 6.43 8.07 2.31
CA ILE A 651 6.75 8.31 0.89
C ILE A 651 5.73 9.25 0.26
N PHE A 652 4.45 9.00 0.47
CA PHE A 652 3.34 9.82 -0.04
C PHE A 652 2.44 10.28 1.10
N PRO A 653 2.88 11.23 1.93
CA PRO A 653 2.11 11.73 3.04
C PRO A 653 0.82 12.41 2.57
N ASN A 654 -0.28 12.16 3.28
CA ASN A 654 -1.57 12.81 3.08
C ASN A 654 -2.08 13.47 4.35
N SER A 655 -1.72 12.92 5.51
CA SER A 655 -2.18 13.41 6.81
C SER A 655 -1.12 13.28 7.89
N GLY A 656 -1.27 14.06 8.95
CA GLY A 656 -0.40 14.01 10.12
C GLY A 656 0.59 15.17 10.18
N LYS A 657 1.45 15.11 11.19
CA LYS A 657 2.48 16.13 11.43
C LYS A 657 3.79 15.49 11.87
N ARG A 658 4.89 16.12 11.52
CA ARG A 658 6.23 15.77 12.00
C ARG A 658 6.87 17.03 12.59
N PHE A 659 7.29 16.95 13.83
CA PHE A 659 8.07 17.98 14.50
C PHE A 659 9.40 17.38 14.91
N THR A 660 10.49 18.03 14.54
CA THR A 660 11.84 17.62 14.89
C THR A 660 12.58 18.81 15.51
N LEU A 661 13.09 18.59 16.70
CA LEU A 661 14.00 19.52 17.36
C LEU A 661 15.31 18.79 17.59
N SER A 662 16.42 19.28 17.07
CA SER A 662 17.74 18.71 17.27
C SER A 662 18.77 19.77 17.56
N MET A 663 19.88 19.37 18.21
CA MET A 663 20.99 20.25 18.50
C MET A 663 22.30 19.49 18.40
N ASP A 664 23.17 19.91 17.48
CA ASP A 664 24.52 19.34 17.39
C ASP A 664 25.44 20.08 18.37
N PHE A 665 26.08 19.31 19.24
CA PHE A 665 27.16 19.74 20.11
C PHE A 665 28.46 19.15 19.60
N ALA A 666 29.19 19.85 18.75
CA ALA A 666 30.46 19.44 18.20
C ALA A 666 31.60 19.99 19.08
N GLY A 667 32.63 19.14 19.36
CA GLY A 667 33.80 19.50 20.19
C GLY A 667 34.13 18.50 21.29
N ILE A 668 33.52 17.32 21.26
CA ILE A 668 33.80 16.21 22.19
C ILE A 668 34.95 15.35 21.61
N GLY A 669 36.06 15.96 21.31
CA GLY A 669 37.15 15.40 20.49
C GLY A 669 37.09 15.92 19.06
N GLY A 670 38.16 15.81 18.29
CA GLY A 670 38.27 16.43 16.98
C GLY A 670 38.80 17.86 17.06
N ASN A 671 38.79 18.54 15.91
CA ASN A 671 39.38 19.89 15.77
C ASN A 671 38.36 20.96 15.32
N THR A 672 37.04 20.64 15.36
CA THR A 672 35.98 21.56 14.93
C THR A 672 34.92 21.62 16.01
N ASN A 673 34.66 22.84 16.52
CA ASN A 673 33.77 23.09 17.66
C ASN A 673 32.61 24.02 17.20
N PHE A 674 31.37 23.56 17.28
CA PHE A 674 30.20 24.39 17.00
C PHE A 674 28.95 23.87 17.70
N LEU A 675 27.96 24.75 17.83
CA LEU A 675 26.60 24.46 18.23
C LEU A 675 25.68 24.67 17.04
N LYS A 676 24.80 23.70 16.73
CA LYS A 676 23.89 23.77 15.59
C LYS A 676 22.48 23.31 15.96
N PRO A 677 21.65 24.19 16.57
CA PRO A 677 20.23 23.92 16.75
C PRO A 677 19.50 23.92 15.42
N ARG A 678 18.53 22.97 15.27
CA ARG A 678 17.63 22.83 14.14
C ARG A 678 16.22 22.58 14.63
N ILE A 679 15.26 23.29 14.08
CA ILE A 679 13.83 23.09 14.27
C ILE A 679 13.22 22.86 12.91
N GLU A 680 12.51 21.75 12.77
CA GLU A 680 11.75 21.42 11.57
C GLU A 680 10.32 21.04 11.95
N TYR A 681 9.35 21.65 11.29
CA TYR A 681 7.95 21.32 11.41
C TYR A 681 7.35 21.05 10.02
N ALA A 682 6.74 19.89 9.85
CA ALA A 682 5.99 19.54 8.65
C ALA A 682 4.58 19.09 9.03
N GLN A 683 3.58 19.55 8.29
CA GLN A 683 2.18 19.19 8.50
C GLN A 683 1.52 18.86 7.17
N PHE A 684 0.76 17.77 7.15
CA PHE A 684 -0.08 17.37 6.03
C PHE A 684 -1.53 17.33 6.47
N LYS A 685 -2.41 17.96 5.68
CA LYS A 685 -3.84 18.02 5.96
C LYS A 685 -4.62 17.53 4.73
N PRO A 686 -5.39 16.45 4.83
CA PRO A 686 -6.22 15.99 3.73
C PRO A 686 -7.37 16.98 3.53
N LEU A 687 -7.62 17.35 2.28
CA LEU A 687 -8.78 18.14 1.86
C LEU A 687 -9.90 17.22 1.40
N ASN A 688 -9.52 16.15 0.70
CA ASN A 688 -10.42 15.07 0.28
C ASN A 688 -9.60 13.78 0.02
N ARG A 689 -10.25 12.72 -0.46
CA ARG A 689 -9.58 11.42 -0.71
C ARG A 689 -8.40 11.49 -1.70
N ARG A 690 -8.36 12.50 -2.57
CA ARG A 690 -7.33 12.63 -3.62
C ARG A 690 -6.42 13.83 -3.44
N MET A 691 -6.74 14.75 -2.55
CA MET A 691 -6.04 16.02 -2.42
C MET A 691 -5.66 16.28 -0.97
N SER A 692 -4.45 16.75 -0.77
CA SER A 692 -3.94 17.20 0.54
C SER A 692 -3.05 18.43 0.37
N VAL A 693 -2.84 19.14 1.45
CA VAL A 693 -1.86 20.23 1.53
C VAL A 693 -0.76 19.83 2.50
N GLY A 694 0.47 20.16 2.14
CA GLY A 694 1.65 19.98 2.97
C GLY A 694 2.33 21.31 3.21
N PHE A 695 2.80 21.52 4.44
CA PHE A 695 3.60 22.68 4.82
C PHE A 695 4.83 22.18 5.57
N ARG A 696 5.98 22.80 5.28
CA ARG A 696 7.22 22.59 6.01
C ARG A 696 7.85 23.92 6.33
N THR A 697 8.32 24.06 7.56
CA THR A 697 9.16 25.17 8.01
C THR A 697 10.40 24.60 8.67
N GLN A 698 11.56 25.14 8.33
CA GLN A 698 12.83 24.74 8.92
C GLN A 698 13.63 25.99 9.29
N VAL A 699 14.17 25.96 10.50
CA VAL A 699 15.06 27.00 11.01
C VAL A 699 16.33 26.32 11.49
N ASP A 700 17.45 26.73 10.94
CA ASP A 700 18.76 26.27 11.34
C ASP A 700 19.60 27.47 11.82
N TYR A 701 20.40 27.23 12.84
CA TYR A 701 21.39 28.18 13.32
C TYR A 701 22.68 27.41 13.63
N ILE A 702 23.83 28.01 13.33
CA ILE A 702 25.11 27.42 13.69
C ILE A 702 26.03 28.53 14.25
N ARG A 703 26.74 28.20 15.34
CA ARG A 703 27.68 29.10 15.97
C ARG A 703 28.96 28.35 16.34
N PRO A 704 30.13 28.80 15.83
CA PRO A 704 31.42 28.26 16.26
C PRO A 704 31.71 28.71 17.68
N TYR A 705 32.54 27.94 18.39
CA TYR A 705 33.00 28.31 19.72
C TYR A 705 34.40 27.72 19.99
N ALA A 706 35.01 28.08 21.12
CA ALA A 706 36.36 27.67 21.55
C ALA A 706 37.42 27.96 20.48
N SER A 707 38.17 26.95 20.06
CA SER A 707 39.26 27.08 19.10
C SER A 707 38.81 27.24 17.64
N THR A 708 37.53 27.05 17.35
CA THR A 708 36.99 27.22 16.00
C THR A 708 36.48 28.63 15.80
N THR A 709 37.26 29.46 15.12
CA THR A 709 36.91 30.84 14.80
C THR A 709 36.10 30.93 13.53
N THR A 710 36.37 30.08 12.57
CA THR A 710 35.74 30.04 11.25
C THR A 710 35.13 28.65 11.01
N LEU A 711 33.87 28.62 10.60
CA LEU A 711 33.21 27.38 10.23
C LEU A 711 33.76 26.84 8.90
N PRO A 712 34.04 25.55 8.81
CA PRO A 712 34.37 24.95 7.53
C PRO A 712 33.18 25.07 6.57
N ILE A 713 33.46 25.27 5.30
CA ILE A 713 32.45 25.42 4.26
C ILE A 713 31.47 24.22 4.18
N THR A 714 31.88 23.06 4.71
CA THR A 714 31.08 21.84 4.79
C THR A 714 29.98 21.91 5.83
N GLU A 715 30.12 22.79 6.87
CA GLU A 715 29.16 22.91 7.99
C GLU A 715 28.28 24.16 7.91
N THR A 716 28.69 25.18 7.13
CA THR A 716 27.86 26.39 6.91
C THR A 716 26.52 26.06 6.26
N LEU A 717 25.56 26.96 6.43
CA LEU A 717 24.18 26.76 5.98
C LEU A 717 23.98 27.32 4.57
N TYR A 718 23.24 26.57 3.77
CA TYR A 718 22.88 26.91 2.39
C TYR A 718 21.44 26.55 2.10
N LEU A 719 20.85 27.20 1.09
CA LEU A 719 19.61 26.80 0.45
C LEU A 719 19.83 26.67 -1.07
N GLY A 720 18.83 26.16 -1.77
CA GLY A 720 18.86 25.80 -3.19
C GLY A 720 19.01 24.29 -3.37
N GLY A 721 18.48 23.79 -4.46
CA GLY A 721 18.40 22.38 -4.80
C GLY A 721 17.04 21.76 -4.56
N GLU A 722 16.87 20.53 -5.01
CA GLU A 722 15.60 19.80 -5.03
C GLU A 722 15.00 19.48 -3.65
N TYR A 723 15.78 19.60 -2.58
CA TYR A 723 15.36 19.30 -1.20
C TYR A 723 15.03 20.54 -0.37
N THR A 724 15.32 21.74 -0.87
CA THR A 724 15.08 22.99 -0.16
C THR A 724 14.25 23.97 -0.97
N ILE A 725 14.85 24.75 -1.87
CA ILE A 725 14.18 25.64 -2.79
C ILE A 725 14.40 25.13 -4.21
N ARG A 726 13.39 24.43 -4.73
CA ARG A 726 13.39 23.83 -6.05
C ARG A 726 13.59 24.89 -7.12
N GLY A 727 14.26 24.59 -8.20
CA GLY A 727 14.50 25.59 -9.25
C GLY A 727 15.83 26.33 -9.16
N PHE A 728 16.42 26.44 -7.95
CA PHE A 728 17.78 26.91 -7.75
C PHE A 728 18.78 25.76 -7.73
N ASP A 729 20.03 26.04 -8.02
CA ASP A 729 21.09 25.05 -7.93
C ASP A 729 21.45 24.74 -6.48
N ILE A 730 22.01 23.58 -6.24
CA ILE A 730 22.41 23.11 -4.92
C ILE A 730 23.43 24.10 -4.36
N ARG A 731 23.20 24.54 -3.11
CA ARG A 731 24.05 25.50 -2.39
C ARG A 731 24.19 26.87 -3.06
N SER A 732 23.34 27.23 -3.99
CA SER A 732 23.43 28.50 -4.71
C SER A 732 22.91 29.73 -3.93
N ILE A 733 22.15 29.51 -2.85
CA ILE A 733 21.57 30.54 -2.03
C ILE A 733 22.29 30.60 -0.68
N GLY A 734 22.93 31.74 -0.43
CA GLY A 734 23.67 32.04 0.79
C GLY A 734 24.59 33.21 0.58
N PRO A 735 25.18 33.75 1.68
CA PRO A 735 26.22 34.74 1.62
C PRO A 735 27.36 34.35 0.75
N ARG A 736 27.88 35.30 -0.06
CA ARG A 736 28.96 35.09 -1.01
C ARG A 736 30.23 35.68 -0.52
N ASP A 737 31.32 35.25 -1.13
CA ASP A 737 32.62 35.86 -0.91
C ASP A 737 32.61 37.34 -1.28
N PRO A 738 32.96 38.24 -0.33
CA PRO A 738 32.96 39.66 -0.59
C PRO A 738 34.04 40.13 -1.59
N GLU A 739 35.08 39.31 -1.80
CA GLU A 739 36.16 39.60 -2.76
C GLU A 739 35.76 39.37 -4.22
N GLY A 740 34.52 38.90 -4.48
CA GLY A 740 33.97 38.80 -5.82
C GLY A 740 34.32 37.52 -6.58
N THR A 741 34.80 36.47 -5.90
CA THR A 741 35.00 35.16 -6.52
C THR A 741 33.70 34.50 -6.95
N GLY A 742 32.54 34.99 -6.44
CA GLY A 742 31.24 34.40 -6.67
C GLY A 742 30.98 33.14 -5.83
N LEU A 743 31.92 32.62 -5.08
CA LEU A 743 31.74 31.46 -4.22
C LEU A 743 30.71 31.74 -3.15
N VAL A 744 29.78 30.84 -2.96
CA VAL A 744 28.82 30.88 -1.85
C VAL A 744 29.48 30.27 -0.62
N LEU A 745 29.79 31.12 0.35
CA LEU A 745 30.45 30.71 1.59
C LEU A 745 29.46 30.09 2.59
N GLY A 746 28.16 30.32 2.35
CA GLY A 746 27.11 29.90 3.26
C GLY A 746 26.98 30.86 4.46
N GLY A 747 25.97 30.66 5.25
CA GLY A 747 25.67 31.47 6.40
C GLY A 747 25.63 30.70 7.69
N ASN A 748 25.31 31.40 8.77
CA ASN A 748 25.17 30.83 10.09
C ASN A 748 23.73 30.65 10.55
N LYS A 749 22.75 31.17 9.81
CA LYS A 749 21.31 30.95 10.04
C LYS A 749 20.55 30.84 8.74
N SER A 750 19.56 29.93 8.72
CA SER A 750 18.68 29.74 7.59
C SER A 750 17.22 29.63 8.02
N LEU A 751 16.36 30.12 7.16
CA LEU A 751 14.91 30.01 7.30
C LEU A 751 14.37 29.50 5.97
N LEU A 752 13.65 28.36 6.03
CA LEU A 752 13.04 27.73 4.87
C LEU A 752 11.55 27.51 5.12
N PHE A 753 10.75 27.78 4.12
CA PHE A 753 9.33 27.48 4.10
C PHE A 753 8.98 26.82 2.76
N ASN A 754 8.29 25.67 2.82
CA ASN A 754 7.76 24.96 1.67
C ASN A 754 6.25 24.78 1.84
N ALA A 755 5.49 25.01 0.79
CA ALA A 755 4.07 24.69 0.72
C ALA A 755 3.79 23.84 -0.51
N GLU A 756 3.01 22.80 -0.36
CA GLU A 756 2.68 21.86 -1.43
C GLU A 756 1.17 21.61 -1.46
N TYR A 757 0.59 21.68 -2.65
CA TYR A 757 -0.74 21.17 -2.93
C TYR A 757 -0.61 19.84 -3.68
N LEU A 758 -1.01 18.78 -3.03
CA LEU A 758 -0.77 17.40 -3.42
C LEU A 758 -2.02 16.81 -4.05
N ILE A 759 -1.94 16.33 -5.28
CA ILE A 759 -3.06 15.74 -6.05
C ILE A 759 -2.67 14.33 -6.45
N ASN A 760 -3.33 13.32 -5.90
CA ASN A 760 -3.17 11.94 -6.31
C ASN A 760 -3.95 11.70 -7.61
N ILE A 761 -3.24 11.46 -8.71
CA ILE A 761 -3.85 11.26 -10.03
C ILE A 761 -4.34 9.82 -10.16
N ALA A 762 -3.42 8.87 -10.17
CA ALA A 762 -3.73 7.45 -10.27
C ALA A 762 -2.54 6.61 -9.77
N GLY A 763 -2.82 5.56 -8.99
CA GLY A 763 -1.80 4.63 -8.50
C GLY A 763 -0.58 5.34 -7.90
N PRO A 764 0.63 5.11 -8.43
CA PRO A 764 1.86 5.65 -7.88
C PRO A 764 2.17 7.10 -8.35
N VAL A 765 1.25 7.78 -9.05
CA VAL A 765 1.48 9.11 -9.65
C VAL A 765 0.78 10.21 -8.88
N ARG A 766 1.54 11.24 -8.49
CA ARG A 766 1.07 12.44 -7.80
C ARG A 766 1.52 13.71 -8.53
N LEU A 767 0.61 14.64 -8.74
CA LEU A 767 0.92 16.02 -9.14
C LEU A 767 1.05 16.88 -7.89
N VAL A 768 2.07 17.71 -7.84
CA VAL A 768 2.36 18.63 -6.75
C VAL A 768 2.49 20.04 -7.31
N LEU A 769 1.68 20.97 -6.82
CA LEU A 769 1.92 22.37 -7.04
C LEU A 769 2.65 22.89 -5.80
N PHE A 770 3.76 23.60 -5.98
CA PHE A 770 4.62 23.97 -4.89
C PHE A 770 4.94 25.46 -4.84
N TYR A 771 5.24 25.93 -3.64
CA TYR A 771 5.81 27.22 -3.35
C TYR A 771 6.90 27.04 -2.30
N ASP A 772 8.14 27.34 -2.66
CA ASP A 772 9.32 27.26 -1.80
C ASP A 772 9.90 28.65 -1.62
N THR A 773 10.23 29.02 -0.39
CA THR A 773 10.88 30.28 -0.12
C THR A 773 11.81 30.19 1.08
N GLY A 774 12.88 30.95 1.08
CA GLY A 774 13.84 30.94 2.17
C GLY A 774 14.95 31.96 2.02
N GLN A 775 15.69 32.11 3.09
CA GLN A 775 16.87 32.99 3.14
C GLN A 775 17.97 32.39 4.02
N VAL A 776 19.18 32.73 3.72
CA VAL A 776 20.37 32.42 4.53
C VAL A 776 21.08 33.68 4.90
N ARG A 777 21.49 33.81 6.15
CA ARG A 777 22.17 35.01 6.70
C ARG A 777 23.44 34.58 7.42
N ASP A 778 24.39 35.52 7.44
CA ASP A 778 25.67 35.30 8.14
C ASP A 778 25.70 35.96 9.52
N ILE A 779 26.81 35.81 10.22
CA ILE A 779 27.09 36.41 11.52
C ILE A 779 26.91 37.95 11.41
N GLY A 780 26.22 38.54 12.36
CA GLY A 780 25.92 39.99 12.37
C GLY A 780 24.73 40.41 11.52
N GLN A 781 24.22 39.57 10.58
CA GLN A 781 23.04 39.88 9.79
C GLN A 781 21.78 39.33 10.48
N SER A 782 20.66 40.02 10.37
CA SER A 782 19.33 39.57 10.81
C SER A 782 18.51 39.07 9.63
N PHE A 783 17.50 38.23 9.90
CA PHE A 783 16.48 37.93 8.89
C PHE A 783 15.79 39.22 8.47
N ALA A 784 15.63 39.41 7.18
CA ALA A 784 15.12 40.65 6.60
C ALA A 784 14.13 40.35 5.46
N TRP A 785 13.30 41.30 5.11
CA TRP A 785 12.41 41.19 3.94
C TRP A 785 13.13 41.62 2.65
N LYS A 786 14.07 42.57 2.77
CA LYS A 786 14.86 43.11 1.66
C LYS A 786 16.35 42.95 1.93
N GLU A 787 17.13 42.84 0.89
CA GLU A 787 18.59 42.85 0.94
C GLU A 787 19.18 43.75 -0.14
N ASP A 788 20.33 44.31 0.14
CA ASP A 788 21.06 45.07 -0.84
C ASP A 788 21.77 44.17 -1.83
N VAL A 789 21.67 44.50 -3.10
CA VAL A 789 22.44 43.87 -4.15
C VAL A 789 23.70 44.71 -4.37
N THR A 790 24.83 44.07 -4.12
CA THR A 790 26.14 44.73 -4.26
C THR A 790 26.85 44.27 -5.51
N GLU A 791 27.53 45.16 -6.16
CA GLU A 791 28.48 44.90 -7.24
C GLU A 791 29.88 45.23 -6.74
N THR A 792 30.79 44.27 -6.94
CA THR A 792 32.20 44.52 -6.61
C THR A 792 32.83 45.39 -7.71
N ILE A 793 33.16 46.61 -7.36
CA ILE A 793 33.87 47.53 -8.28
C ILE A 793 35.36 47.39 -8.00
N ASP A 794 36.07 46.99 -9.04
CA ASP A 794 37.51 47.14 -9.11
C ASP A 794 37.77 48.54 -9.69
N PRO A 795 38.37 49.46 -8.92
CA PRO A 795 38.55 50.85 -9.39
C PRO A 795 39.49 50.97 -10.55
N GLY A 796 39.60 49.93 -11.34
CA GLY A 796 40.13 49.97 -12.71
C GLY A 796 41.50 50.58 -12.84
N LEU A 797 42.49 49.82 -12.58
CA LEU A 797 43.81 50.11 -13.06
C LEU A 797 43.89 49.74 -14.54
N PRO A 798 44.57 50.54 -15.33
CA PRO A 798 44.97 50.07 -16.61
C PRO A 798 45.71 48.75 -16.43
N VAL A 799 45.18 47.71 -17.01
CA VAL A 799 45.85 46.38 -17.02
C VAL A 799 47.11 46.52 -17.85
N ILE A 800 48.21 46.70 -17.14
CA ILE A 800 49.54 46.76 -17.80
C ILE A 800 49.98 45.30 -17.90
N PHE A 801 50.09 44.81 -19.10
CA PHE A 801 50.74 43.51 -19.38
C PHE A 801 52.22 43.74 -19.60
N ASP A 802 53.05 42.99 -18.91
CA ASP A 802 54.46 42.86 -19.27
C ASP A 802 54.55 42.21 -20.67
N ARG A 803 55.16 42.91 -21.57
CA ARG A 803 55.24 42.52 -22.98
C ARG A 803 56.00 41.19 -23.20
N ASP A 804 56.88 40.85 -22.29
CA ASP A 804 57.78 39.68 -22.43
C ASP A 804 57.28 38.46 -21.69
N THR A 805 56.44 38.58 -20.69
CA THR A 805 55.99 37.51 -19.85
C THR A 805 54.48 37.23 -19.88
N THR A 806 53.70 38.06 -20.56
CA THR A 806 52.21 38.03 -20.52
C THR A 806 51.63 38.09 -19.09
N THR A 807 52.44 38.49 -18.12
CA THR A 807 52.05 38.60 -16.71
C THR A 807 51.30 39.89 -16.48
N ARG A 808 50.14 39.80 -15.82
CA ARG A 808 49.37 40.96 -15.39
C ARG A 808 50.11 41.63 -14.23
N LEU A 809 50.61 42.83 -14.45
CA LEU A 809 51.18 43.62 -13.37
C LEU A 809 50.06 44.36 -12.63
N THR A 810 49.94 44.16 -11.33
CA THR A 810 49.04 44.90 -10.46
C THR A 810 49.78 46.01 -9.78
N ASP A 811 49.23 47.22 -9.81
CA ASP A 811 49.80 48.38 -9.06
C ASP A 811 49.63 48.09 -7.56
N PRO A 812 50.72 48.07 -6.73
CA PRO A 812 50.65 47.93 -5.31
C PRO A 812 49.87 49.05 -4.60
N ASN A 813 49.69 50.20 -5.24
CA ASN A 813 49.00 51.36 -4.72
C ASN A 813 47.54 51.46 -5.19
N ALA A 814 47.06 50.45 -5.91
CA ALA A 814 45.68 50.47 -6.35
C ALA A 814 44.69 50.50 -5.17
N PRO A 815 43.69 51.35 -5.27
CA PRO A 815 42.66 51.36 -4.23
C PRO A 815 41.98 50.01 -4.11
N PRO A 816 41.66 49.56 -2.90
CA PRO A 816 41.04 48.24 -2.70
C PRO A 816 39.68 48.18 -3.41
N LYS A 817 39.37 46.96 -3.90
CA LYS A 817 38.03 46.67 -4.41
C LYS A 817 36.99 47.01 -3.36
N PHE A 818 35.93 47.66 -3.78
CA PHE A 818 34.84 47.98 -2.87
C PHE A 818 33.49 47.53 -3.44
N GLN A 819 32.54 47.26 -2.55
CA GLN A 819 31.19 46.90 -2.92
C GLN A 819 30.31 48.13 -2.99
N ARG A 820 29.66 48.33 -4.14
CA ARG A 820 28.66 49.38 -4.34
C ARG A 820 27.28 48.73 -4.34
N VAL A 821 26.36 49.28 -3.57
CA VAL A 821 24.95 48.88 -3.62
C VAL A 821 24.34 49.40 -4.92
N ILE A 822 23.92 48.46 -5.77
CA ILE A 822 23.31 48.79 -7.07
C ILE A 822 21.78 48.70 -7.06
N GLY A 823 21.18 48.16 -5.99
CA GLY A 823 19.75 48.06 -5.82
C GLY A 823 19.37 47.24 -4.59
N GLN A 824 18.07 47.07 -4.42
CA GLN A 824 17.51 46.22 -3.39
C GLN A 824 16.64 45.13 -4.01
N THR A 825 16.67 43.95 -3.43
CA THR A 825 15.84 42.82 -3.81
C THR A 825 15.19 42.17 -2.59
N THR A 826 14.28 41.25 -2.79
CA THR A 826 13.74 40.44 -1.69
C THR A 826 14.84 39.52 -1.13
N ALA A 827 14.95 39.50 0.17
CA ALA A 827 15.85 38.64 0.90
C ALA A 827 15.45 37.16 0.84
N PHE A 828 14.14 36.92 0.71
CA PHE A 828 13.58 35.61 0.48
C PHE A 828 13.68 35.20 -1.00
N LYS A 829 14.51 34.25 -1.28
CA LYS A 829 14.59 33.61 -2.60
C LYS A 829 13.44 32.64 -2.74
N THR A 830 12.73 32.72 -3.87
CA THR A 830 11.46 32.02 -4.02
C THR A 830 11.41 31.25 -5.31
N SER A 831 10.85 30.06 -5.25
CA SER A 831 10.54 29.20 -6.39
C SER A 831 9.11 28.69 -6.28
N THR A 832 8.39 28.65 -7.38
CA THR A 832 7.04 28.08 -7.46
C THR A 832 6.90 27.28 -8.74
N GLY A 833 5.99 26.33 -8.76
CA GLY A 833 5.82 25.54 -9.98
C GLY A 833 5.00 24.29 -9.80
N ALA A 834 5.22 23.37 -10.72
CA ALA A 834 4.57 22.06 -10.72
C ALA A 834 5.61 20.94 -10.71
N GLU A 835 5.30 19.88 -10.01
CA GLU A 835 6.14 18.70 -9.92
C GLU A 835 5.30 17.45 -10.14
N ILE A 836 5.77 16.54 -10.98
CA ILE A 836 5.18 15.22 -11.14
C ILE A 836 6.04 14.24 -10.35
N ARG A 837 5.43 13.62 -9.32
CA ARG A 837 6.05 12.53 -8.56
C ARG A 837 5.47 11.21 -9.01
N PHE A 838 6.30 10.26 -9.32
CA PHE A 838 5.89 8.89 -9.57
C PHE A 838 6.76 7.91 -8.78
N PHE A 839 6.11 7.03 -8.08
CA PHE A 839 6.79 6.01 -7.30
C PHE A 839 7.13 4.83 -8.20
N MET A 840 8.40 4.48 -8.24
CA MET A 840 8.87 3.30 -8.97
C MET A 840 9.08 2.16 -7.97
N PRO A 841 8.22 1.13 -7.97
CA PRO A 841 8.29 0.06 -6.97
C PRO A 841 9.62 -0.69 -6.96
N VAL A 842 10.26 -0.81 -8.14
CA VAL A 842 11.55 -1.50 -8.29
C VAL A 842 12.68 -0.81 -7.52
N LEU A 843 12.67 0.52 -7.46
CA LEU A 843 13.70 1.31 -6.77
C LEU A 843 13.27 1.78 -5.38
N ASN A 844 12.00 1.57 -5.01
CA ASN A 844 11.39 1.98 -3.74
C ASN A 844 11.56 3.48 -3.39
N VAL A 845 11.73 4.31 -4.40
CA VAL A 845 11.88 5.77 -4.26
C VAL A 845 11.01 6.51 -5.28
N PRO A 846 10.52 7.71 -4.93
CA PRO A 846 9.81 8.55 -5.89
C PRO A 846 10.80 9.25 -6.82
N PHE A 847 10.48 9.23 -8.11
CA PHE A 847 11.08 10.08 -9.13
C PHE A 847 10.27 11.37 -9.26
N ARG A 848 10.96 12.46 -9.55
CA ARG A 848 10.39 13.81 -9.52
C ARG A 848 10.79 14.58 -10.77
N LEU A 849 9.81 15.02 -11.54
CA LEU A 849 10.00 15.96 -12.65
C LEU A 849 9.55 17.34 -12.19
N ILE A 850 10.46 18.26 -12.05
CA ILE A 850 10.24 19.56 -11.42
C ILE A 850 10.28 20.65 -12.49
N PHE A 851 9.18 21.38 -12.65
CA PHE A 851 9.05 22.53 -13.51
C PHE A 851 8.92 23.77 -12.60
N ALA A 852 9.99 24.53 -12.49
CA ALA A 852 10.11 25.61 -11.54
C ALA A 852 10.19 26.99 -12.20
N TYR A 853 9.53 27.97 -11.61
CA TYR A 853 9.60 29.39 -11.91
C TYR A 853 10.16 30.12 -10.70
N ASN A 854 11.21 30.92 -10.88
CA ASN A 854 11.98 31.60 -9.85
C ASN A 854 11.74 33.12 -9.94
N PRO A 855 10.66 33.68 -9.32
CA PRO A 855 10.31 35.09 -9.38
C PRO A 855 11.35 35.98 -8.70
N TYR A 856 11.86 35.58 -7.54
CA TYR A 856 12.79 36.34 -6.71
C TYR A 856 14.19 35.72 -6.75
N ARG A 857 14.80 35.66 -7.93
CA ARG A 857 16.12 35.10 -8.17
C ARG A 857 17.27 36.09 -8.20
N PHE A 858 16.97 37.39 -8.15
CA PHE A 858 18.00 38.42 -8.31
C PHE A 858 19.05 38.31 -7.21
N GLY A 859 20.33 38.47 -7.57
CA GLY A 859 21.46 38.30 -6.68
C GLY A 859 21.91 36.81 -6.47
N VAL A 860 21.21 35.86 -7.10
CA VAL A 860 21.63 34.43 -7.05
C VAL A 860 22.32 34.06 -8.38
N LEU A 861 23.47 33.42 -8.27
CA LEU A 861 24.17 32.83 -9.41
C LEU A 861 24.00 31.31 -9.34
N ASP A 862 23.96 30.67 -10.50
CA ASP A 862 24.03 29.22 -10.61
C ASP A 862 25.46 28.71 -10.30
N ASN A 863 25.66 27.40 -10.31
CA ASN A 863 26.96 26.80 -10.04
C ASN A 863 28.03 27.11 -11.11
N SER A 864 27.61 27.64 -12.28
CA SER A 864 28.51 28.13 -13.33
C SER A 864 28.74 29.64 -13.27
N LEU A 865 28.42 30.29 -12.15
CA LEU A 865 28.55 31.72 -11.89
C LEU A 865 27.71 32.62 -12.80
N ARG A 866 26.64 32.09 -13.42
CA ARG A 866 25.69 32.85 -14.24
C ARG A 866 24.46 33.23 -13.40
N PRO A 867 23.76 34.29 -13.73
CA PRO A 867 22.50 34.63 -13.07
C PRO A 867 21.50 33.49 -13.11
N ALA A 868 20.91 33.16 -11.96
CA ALA A 868 19.94 32.08 -11.85
C ALA A 868 18.80 32.23 -12.88
N GLN A 869 18.43 31.13 -13.51
CA GLN A 869 17.41 31.12 -14.55
C GLN A 869 16.00 31.37 -13.98
N LYS A 870 15.15 32.01 -14.78
CA LYS A 870 13.76 32.31 -14.42
C LYS A 870 12.89 31.05 -14.44
N PHE A 871 13.10 30.19 -15.44
CA PHE A 871 12.43 28.91 -15.58
C PHE A 871 13.48 27.81 -15.61
N THR A 872 13.26 26.77 -14.83
CA THR A 872 14.15 25.61 -14.77
C THR A 872 13.35 24.33 -14.83
N PHE A 873 13.90 23.35 -15.52
CA PHE A 873 13.46 21.97 -15.46
C PHE A 873 14.53 21.15 -14.74
N LYS A 874 14.12 20.36 -13.75
CA LYS A 874 15.03 19.49 -13.01
C LYS A 874 14.43 18.12 -12.82
N PHE A 875 15.30 17.13 -12.80
CA PHE A 875 14.99 15.77 -12.44
C PHE A 875 15.59 15.46 -11.07
N ALA A 876 14.82 14.82 -10.21
CA ALA A 876 15.29 14.46 -8.87
C ALA A 876 14.75 13.08 -8.45
N VAL A 877 15.42 12.49 -7.45
CA VAL A 877 15.06 11.21 -6.84
C VAL A 877 14.90 11.42 -5.34
N GLY A 878 13.89 10.82 -4.73
CA GLY A 878 13.59 10.98 -3.31
C GLY A 878 12.47 11.97 -3.00
N SER A 879 12.09 12.08 -1.74
CA SER A 879 11.05 13.03 -1.29
C SER A 879 11.61 14.41 -0.99
N THR A 880 10.81 15.46 -1.06
CA THR A 880 11.23 16.82 -0.69
C THR A 880 11.30 16.94 0.84
N PHE A 881 10.29 16.49 1.56
CA PHE A 881 10.20 16.52 3.02
C PHE A 881 9.16 15.52 3.56
#